data_f70919aa2869d6c7f22db489e6db83db
#
_entry.id   f70919aa2869d6c7f22db489e6db83db
#
_cell.length_a   1.000
_cell.length_b   1.000
_cell.length_c   1.000
_cell.angle_alpha   90.00
_cell.angle_beta   90.00
_cell.angle_gamma   90.00
#
_symmetry.space_group_name_H-M   'P 1'
#
loop_
_entity.id
_entity.type
_entity.pdbx_description
1 polymer ?
#
loop_
_entity_poly.entity_id
_entity_poly.type
_entity_poly.pdbx_seq_one_letter_code
_entity_poly.pdbx_strand_id
1 'polypeptide(L)'
;MNVKNKACIRKLSLKTLWAARKRNLIAVLAIALTALLFTSLFTIAMSMTKSYETYNFRQAGGYNHGTFKEVNEEQIAAISGHPKVKETGLRTVGGFASDGVFAKSPAELSWMDDNCTTWSYAQPTVGRTPKSGKEITMDTMALAMLGVEPALGAQVTVSFDVGHDTFQGFEKTDTFTLVGWWDYDEIMPVHYLNVSRDYIDGLQAEALERGMEPFHTDLNVMMASSLDIRGQMEQVDTDLGYTWDERGAENNVRLGVNWGYTSERALENLDPITVFGIVGFLILVIFTGYLIIYNIFQISVTGDIRFYGLLKTIGTTPRQLRRIIRHQALGLCVVGIPVGLILGWGVGALLVPVVMAQLTISGATTVSVSPVIFLLSALFALFTVLLSCGKPGKIAAKVSPVEAVRYTDVKAHTGKSRRSRKTGVLSMAFANLGRNKKKTVLVMASLALAVVLLNVVTMFVGGFDMEKYLSERTCADFIVSTTDYFRSVSAAGFITPEDVSEIEKNVQVSLSGMGYLPGMDTRAWMKEEAWRQDMRRWNTEEQINQQIRYRPCKDGMVQDRAQLEGLDESLLGKLQVVEGDISPMLEPESKSIALAVPVDDYGNVYGTEYYHAIGDEVTVSYVTDGGYVNSRTGEAPENGDKREDVYYEVREGKEVTYTVCAWVVLPNSMSFRYGIVGGYEMVLSKDTMEADSGMAATPIVYVLDTPDGEAEAQAEAYLSQRCGQPGSMLMYESKTTAREEFQSFQSMFLLVGGLLCFIIAIVGILNFINAIMTGILSRQREFAVLQAVGMTGKQLKTMLIYEGLLYSLGSALIALVLSLIMNPLAGRVLEGMFWFFTPHFVIAPVLAAIPVFALLGWGIPEIMYHQTEKLSIVERLRETE
;
A
#
# COMPACT_ATOMS: atom_id res chain seq x y z
N MET A 1 31.11 -15.53 -49.14
CA MET A 1 29.83 -15.03 -49.66
C MET A 1 28.79 -14.97 -48.54
N ASN A 2 28.35 -13.78 -48.15
CA ASN A 2 27.27 -13.60 -47.16
C ASN A 2 25.91 -13.62 -47.91
N VAL A 3 25.38 -14.80 -48.17
CA VAL A 3 24.06 -14.94 -48.81
C VAL A 3 22.99 -14.53 -47.80
N LYS A 4 22.44 -13.32 -47.97
CA LYS A 4 21.33 -12.77 -47.17
C LYS A 4 19.98 -13.38 -47.58
N ASN A 5 19.79 -14.69 -47.43
CA ASN A 5 18.52 -15.34 -47.81
C ASN A 5 17.53 -15.36 -46.63
N LYS A 6 17.01 -14.17 -46.25
CA LYS A 6 16.08 -13.99 -45.13
C LYS A 6 14.77 -14.79 -45.30
N ALA A 7 14.25 -14.87 -46.54
CA ALA A 7 13.01 -15.57 -46.86
C ALA A 7 13.13 -17.09 -46.67
N CYS A 8 14.25 -17.69 -47.11
CA CYS A 8 14.51 -19.11 -46.93
C CYS A 8 14.60 -19.48 -45.43
N ILE A 9 15.35 -18.69 -44.66
CA ILE A 9 15.47 -18.86 -43.18
C ILE A 9 14.09 -18.82 -42.50
N ARG A 10 13.24 -17.85 -42.86
CA ARG A 10 11.86 -17.71 -42.29
C ARG A 10 11.02 -18.91 -42.69
N LYS A 11 11.01 -19.33 -43.95
CA LYS A 11 10.23 -20.49 -44.44
C LYS A 11 10.68 -21.80 -43.78
N LEU A 12 12.01 -21.99 -43.60
CA LEU A 12 12.55 -23.14 -42.90
C LEU A 12 12.15 -23.16 -41.42
N SER A 13 12.27 -21.99 -40.74
CA SER A 13 11.86 -21.86 -39.34
C SER A 13 10.39 -22.22 -39.12
N LEU A 14 9.48 -21.77 -40.00
CA LEU A 14 8.06 -22.08 -39.91
C LEU A 14 7.77 -23.55 -40.17
N LYS A 15 8.40 -24.16 -41.20
CA LYS A 15 8.19 -25.60 -41.50
C LYS A 15 8.68 -26.49 -40.34
N THR A 16 9.82 -26.17 -39.74
CA THR A 16 10.32 -26.93 -38.58
C THR A 16 9.45 -26.76 -37.34
N LEU A 17 8.84 -25.59 -37.13
CA LEU A 17 7.82 -25.41 -36.09
C LEU A 17 6.64 -26.36 -36.28
N TRP A 18 6.06 -26.42 -37.48
CA TRP A 18 4.90 -27.27 -37.77
C TRP A 18 5.22 -28.78 -37.66
N ALA A 19 6.44 -29.18 -37.95
CA ALA A 19 6.88 -30.59 -37.85
C ALA A 19 6.94 -31.09 -36.39
N ALA A 20 7.23 -30.21 -35.43
CA ALA A 20 7.44 -30.53 -34.01
C ALA A 20 6.23 -30.15 -33.09
N ARG A 21 4.97 -30.33 -33.57
CA ARG A 21 3.74 -29.84 -32.90
C ARG A 21 3.60 -30.21 -31.42
N LYS A 22 3.82 -31.46 -31.04
CA LYS A 22 3.65 -31.94 -29.65
C LYS A 22 4.65 -31.28 -28.70
N ARG A 23 5.90 -31.11 -29.12
CA ARG A 23 6.95 -30.43 -28.36
C ARG A 23 6.73 -28.93 -28.27
N ASN A 24 6.27 -28.32 -29.33
CA ASN A 24 6.00 -26.87 -29.40
C ASN A 24 4.79 -26.48 -28.56
N LEU A 25 3.81 -27.35 -28.38
CA LEU A 25 2.67 -27.12 -27.47
C LEU A 25 3.15 -26.86 -26.04
N ILE A 26 4.12 -27.64 -25.55
CA ILE A 26 4.69 -27.44 -24.20
C ILE A 26 5.42 -26.09 -24.11
N ALA A 27 6.14 -25.71 -25.18
CA ALA A 27 6.80 -24.42 -25.23
C ALA A 27 5.79 -23.25 -25.27
N VAL A 28 4.72 -23.36 -26.03
CA VAL A 28 3.62 -22.36 -26.06
C VAL A 28 2.96 -22.26 -24.68
N LEU A 29 2.67 -23.38 -24.03
CA LEU A 29 2.10 -23.43 -22.68
C LEU A 29 3.03 -22.70 -21.66
N ALA A 30 4.31 -22.96 -21.70
CA ALA A 30 5.26 -22.31 -20.79
C ALA A 30 5.37 -20.79 -21.05
N ILE A 31 5.35 -20.37 -22.33
CA ILE A 31 5.32 -18.94 -22.70
C ILE A 31 4.00 -18.31 -22.24
N ALA A 32 2.87 -19.01 -22.45
CA ALA A 32 1.55 -18.53 -22.02
C ALA A 32 1.47 -18.41 -20.50
N LEU A 33 1.98 -19.37 -19.73
CA LEU A 33 2.03 -19.29 -18.27
C LEU A 33 2.96 -18.17 -17.76
N THR A 34 4.08 -17.96 -18.45
CA THR A 34 4.96 -16.82 -18.10
C THR A 34 4.27 -15.48 -18.39
N ALA A 35 3.59 -15.35 -19.53
CA ALA A 35 2.82 -14.17 -19.87
C ALA A 35 1.62 -13.98 -18.92
N LEU A 36 0.93 -15.07 -18.56
CA LEU A 36 -0.15 -15.08 -17.57
C LEU A 36 0.33 -14.54 -16.23
N LEU A 37 1.48 -15.01 -15.74
CA LEU A 37 2.06 -14.56 -14.48
C LEU A 37 2.31 -13.05 -14.47
N PHE A 38 2.94 -12.51 -15.51
CA PHE A 38 3.16 -11.07 -15.62
C PHE A 38 1.85 -10.30 -15.73
N THR A 39 0.92 -10.81 -16.55
CA THR A 39 -0.34 -10.10 -16.79
C THR A 39 -1.22 -10.08 -15.55
N SER A 40 -1.35 -11.21 -14.84
CA SER A 40 -2.13 -11.24 -13.60
C SER A 40 -1.54 -10.33 -12.53
N LEU A 41 -0.20 -10.33 -12.38
CA LEU A 41 0.50 -9.45 -11.45
C LEU A 41 0.27 -7.96 -11.77
N PHE A 42 0.49 -7.56 -13.03
CA PHE A 42 0.27 -6.16 -13.43
C PHE A 42 -1.20 -5.76 -13.40
N THR A 43 -2.12 -6.70 -13.71
CA THR A 43 -3.57 -6.42 -13.60
C THR A 43 -3.96 -6.16 -12.15
N ILE A 44 -3.53 -6.99 -11.21
CA ILE A 44 -3.80 -6.79 -9.78
C ILE A 44 -3.17 -5.46 -9.32
N ALA A 45 -1.88 -5.24 -9.57
CA ALA A 45 -1.18 -4.04 -9.13
C ALA A 45 -1.83 -2.75 -9.68
N MET A 46 -2.08 -2.68 -11.00
CA MET A 46 -2.67 -1.48 -11.60
C MET A 46 -4.15 -1.30 -11.25
N SER A 47 -4.88 -2.38 -10.99
CA SER A 47 -6.27 -2.28 -10.51
C SER A 47 -6.32 -1.80 -9.06
N MET A 48 -5.42 -2.29 -8.22
CA MET A 48 -5.28 -1.77 -6.85
C MET A 48 -4.94 -0.29 -6.87
N THR A 49 -3.91 0.13 -7.61
CA THR A 49 -3.56 1.55 -7.72
C THR A 49 -4.75 2.38 -8.17
N LYS A 50 -5.47 1.94 -9.21
CA LYS A 50 -6.65 2.67 -9.70
C LYS A 50 -7.81 2.69 -8.69
N SER A 51 -8.02 1.62 -7.95
CA SER A 51 -9.03 1.56 -6.90
C SER A 51 -8.67 2.48 -5.73
N TYR A 52 -7.40 2.49 -5.31
CA TYR A 52 -6.89 3.44 -4.32
C TYR A 52 -7.02 4.90 -4.79
N GLU A 53 -6.68 5.21 -6.03
CA GLU A 53 -6.89 6.55 -6.60
C GLU A 53 -8.37 6.94 -6.56
N THR A 54 -9.25 6.03 -6.97
CA THR A 54 -10.70 6.28 -6.95
C THR A 54 -11.23 6.51 -5.52
N TYR A 55 -10.73 5.75 -4.55
CA TYR A 55 -11.02 5.94 -3.14
C TYR A 55 -10.48 7.29 -2.63
N ASN A 56 -9.21 7.57 -2.91
CA ASN A 56 -8.56 8.81 -2.48
C ASN A 56 -9.22 10.06 -3.09
N PHE A 57 -9.68 10.00 -4.35
CA PHE A 57 -10.42 11.11 -4.96
C PHE A 57 -11.72 11.41 -4.21
N ARG A 58 -12.43 10.39 -3.77
CA ARG A 58 -13.64 10.57 -2.96
C ARG A 58 -13.30 11.13 -1.59
N GLN A 59 -12.28 10.61 -0.92
CA GLN A 59 -11.77 11.15 0.35
C GLN A 59 -11.26 12.60 0.22
N ALA A 60 -10.72 12.97 -0.92
CA ALA A 60 -10.27 14.34 -1.21
C ALA A 60 -11.42 15.28 -1.63
N GLY A 61 -12.66 14.77 -1.75
CA GLY A 61 -13.83 15.54 -2.16
C GLY A 61 -13.97 15.76 -3.68
N GLY A 62 -13.10 15.13 -4.49
CA GLY A 62 -13.18 15.25 -5.96
C GLY A 62 -11.96 14.69 -6.69
N TYR A 63 -12.06 14.60 -8.01
CA TYR A 63 -10.97 14.10 -8.86
C TYR A 63 -10.32 15.19 -9.74
N ASN A 64 -10.56 16.48 -9.46
CA ASN A 64 -9.80 17.57 -10.04
C ASN A 64 -8.30 17.44 -9.68
N HIS A 65 -7.39 17.91 -10.55
CA HIS A 65 -5.97 17.82 -10.32
C HIS A 65 -5.51 18.69 -9.13
N GLY A 66 -6.08 19.86 -9.00
CA GLY A 66 -5.78 20.78 -7.91
C GLY A 66 -6.74 21.97 -7.89
N THR A 67 -6.52 22.84 -6.95
CA THR A 67 -7.36 24.01 -6.67
C THR A 67 -6.49 25.23 -6.43
N PHE A 68 -6.72 26.32 -7.17
CA PHE A 68 -6.26 27.65 -6.81
C PHE A 68 -7.30 28.24 -5.87
N LYS A 69 -6.90 28.44 -4.62
CA LYS A 69 -7.84 28.81 -3.56
C LYS A 69 -7.98 30.31 -3.42
N GLU A 70 -9.17 30.76 -3.05
CA GLU A 70 -9.45 32.13 -2.68
C GLU A 70 -9.15 33.13 -3.83
N VAL A 71 -9.47 32.76 -5.05
CA VAL A 71 -9.17 33.55 -6.25
C VAL A 71 -10.27 34.56 -6.56
N ASN A 72 -9.88 35.72 -7.05
CA ASN A 72 -10.78 36.75 -7.56
C ASN A 72 -11.07 36.58 -9.07
N GLU A 73 -11.98 37.36 -9.62
CA GLU A 73 -12.41 37.24 -11.02
C GLU A 73 -11.28 37.45 -12.03
N GLU A 74 -10.33 38.35 -11.76
CA GLU A 74 -9.18 38.61 -12.61
C GLU A 74 -8.22 37.43 -12.62
N GLN A 75 -7.94 36.86 -11.45
CA GLN A 75 -7.11 35.67 -11.28
C GLN A 75 -7.77 34.45 -11.95
N ILE A 76 -9.09 34.27 -11.79
CA ILE A 76 -9.85 33.20 -12.47
C ILE A 76 -9.67 33.30 -13.98
N ALA A 77 -9.84 34.49 -14.55
CA ALA A 77 -9.69 34.70 -15.99
C ALA A 77 -8.27 34.46 -16.49
N ALA A 78 -7.26 34.94 -15.76
CA ALA A 78 -5.85 34.77 -16.08
C ALA A 78 -5.42 33.28 -16.01
N ILE A 79 -5.74 32.58 -14.92
CA ILE A 79 -5.38 31.17 -14.70
C ILE A 79 -6.11 30.28 -15.72
N SER A 80 -7.42 30.51 -15.94
CA SER A 80 -8.21 29.75 -16.91
C SER A 80 -7.71 29.89 -18.37
N GLY A 81 -7.10 31.02 -18.69
CA GLY A 81 -6.49 31.29 -20.01
C GLY A 81 -5.11 30.66 -20.20
N HIS A 82 -4.49 30.10 -19.18
CA HIS A 82 -3.12 29.60 -19.25
C HIS A 82 -3.03 28.25 -20.00
N PRO A 83 -2.02 28.05 -20.91
CA PRO A 83 -1.93 26.85 -21.76
C PRO A 83 -1.81 25.51 -21.02
N LYS A 84 -1.35 25.51 -19.78
CA LYS A 84 -1.24 24.31 -18.94
C LYS A 84 -2.55 23.93 -18.26
N VAL A 85 -3.51 24.83 -18.15
CA VAL A 85 -4.84 24.59 -17.62
C VAL A 85 -5.72 24.11 -18.77
N LYS A 86 -6.27 22.92 -18.63
CA LYS A 86 -7.09 22.27 -19.66
C LYS A 86 -8.57 22.57 -19.48
N GLU A 87 -9.04 22.43 -18.28
CA GLU A 87 -10.43 22.65 -17.87
C GLU A 87 -10.47 23.24 -16.47
N THR A 88 -11.50 24.03 -16.22
CA THR A 88 -11.71 24.70 -14.92
C THR A 88 -13.11 24.45 -14.39
N GLY A 89 -13.26 24.49 -13.07
CA GLY A 89 -14.53 24.42 -12.37
C GLY A 89 -14.53 25.34 -11.17
N LEU A 90 -15.62 26.03 -10.93
CA LEU A 90 -15.76 27.04 -9.86
C LEU A 90 -16.59 26.51 -8.72
N ARG A 91 -16.16 26.83 -7.49
CA ARG A 91 -16.86 26.56 -6.25
C ARG A 91 -16.80 27.77 -5.34
N THR A 92 -17.96 28.18 -4.81
CA THR A 92 -18.05 29.22 -3.79
C THR A 92 -18.76 28.65 -2.57
N VAL A 93 -18.08 28.67 -1.42
CA VAL A 93 -18.60 28.13 -0.15
C VAL A 93 -19.36 29.26 0.59
N GLY A 94 -20.61 29.02 0.92
CA GLY A 94 -21.44 29.97 1.64
C GLY A 94 -21.53 29.70 3.13
N GLY A 95 -21.26 28.45 3.57
CA GLY A 95 -21.33 28.05 4.98
C GLY A 95 -21.38 26.57 5.21
N PHE A 96 -21.56 26.16 6.46
CA PHE A 96 -21.69 24.77 6.86
C PHE A 96 -22.99 24.58 7.65
N ALA A 97 -23.69 23.45 7.42
CA ALA A 97 -24.89 23.15 8.17
C ALA A 97 -24.61 23.02 9.67
N SER A 98 -25.41 23.73 10.49
CA SER A 98 -25.33 23.74 11.95
C SER A 98 -26.33 22.79 12.61
N ASP A 99 -27.23 22.16 11.84
CA ASP A 99 -28.10 21.12 12.33
C ASP A 99 -27.31 19.97 12.95
N GLY A 100 -27.58 19.59 14.20
CA GLY A 100 -26.85 18.58 14.94
C GLY A 100 -26.80 17.19 14.29
N VAL A 101 -27.66 16.93 13.29
CA VAL A 101 -27.63 15.69 12.49
C VAL A 101 -26.36 15.60 11.61
N PHE A 102 -25.75 16.72 11.26
CA PHE A 102 -24.53 16.77 10.47
C PHE A 102 -23.24 16.80 11.30
N ALA A 103 -23.33 16.67 12.60
CA ALA A 103 -22.20 16.76 13.49
C ALA A 103 -21.07 15.75 13.17
N LYS A 104 -21.41 14.53 12.74
CA LYS A 104 -20.43 13.48 12.37
C LYS A 104 -20.00 13.53 10.91
N SER A 105 -20.83 14.06 10.05
CA SER A 105 -20.58 14.17 8.62
C SER A 105 -20.97 15.58 8.19
N PRO A 106 -19.99 16.51 8.15
CA PRO A 106 -20.28 17.91 7.87
C PRO A 106 -20.96 18.08 6.52
N ALA A 107 -21.88 19.04 6.46
CA ALA A 107 -22.60 19.38 5.25
C ALA A 107 -22.26 20.81 4.84
N GLU A 108 -21.72 20.97 3.65
CA GLU A 108 -21.29 22.25 3.10
C GLU A 108 -22.35 22.84 2.20
N LEU A 109 -22.77 24.07 2.51
CA LEU A 109 -23.62 24.88 1.64
C LEU A 109 -22.75 25.63 0.63
N SER A 110 -22.81 25.24 -0.63
CA SER A 110 -21.95 25.82 -1.68
C SER A 110 -22.68 25.95 -3.01
N TRP A 111 -22.18 26.83 -3.87
CA TRP A 111 -22.46 26.81 -5.29
C TRP A 111 -21.29 26.21 -6.06
N MET A 112 -21.61 25.35 -7.01
CA MET A 112 -20.65 24.72 -7.91
C MET A 112 -21.15 24.83 -9.35
N ASP A 113 -20.22 25.11 -10.28
CA ASP A 113 -20.53 25.00 -11.71
C ASP A 113 -20.62 23.53 -12.15
N ASP A 114 -21.01 23.29 -13.41
CA ASP A 114 -21.23 21.95 -13.94
C ASP A 114 -19.95 21.08 -13.91
N ASN A 115 -18.78 21.66 -14.14
CA ASN A 115 -17.51 20.94 -14.09
C ASN A 115 -17.18 20.55 -12.63
N CYS A 116 -17.23 21.51 -11.73
CA CYS A 116 -16.97 21.27 -10.32
C CYS A 116 -17.95 20.25 -9.72
N THR A 117 -19.25 20.38 -10.02
CA THR A 117 -20.29 19.43 -9.58
C THR A 117 -19.98 18.01 -10.06
N THR A 118 -19.51 17.86 -11.32
CA THR A 118 -19.13 16.56 -11.88
C THR A 118 -17.88 16.00 -11.19
N TRP A 119 -16.85 16.83 -10.99
CA TRP A 119 -15.58 16.40 -10.39
C TRP A 119 -15.70 16.07 -8.90
N SER A 120 -16.62 16.75 -8.21
CA SER A 120 -16.88 16.52 -6.77
C SER A 120 -17.90 15.42 -6.51
N TYR A 121 -18.29 14.60 -7.50
CA TYR A 121 -19.30 13.53 -7.37
C TYR A 121 -20.66 14.02 -6.86
N ALA A 122 -20.97 15.31 -7.03
CA ALA A 122 -22.19 15.96 -6.57
C ALA A 122 -23.20 16.22 -7.71
N GLN A 123 -23.02 15.55 -8.85
CA GLN A 123 -23.94 15.71 -9.98
C GLN A 123 -25.24 14.92 -9.73
N PRO A 124 -26.41 15.55 -9.79
CA PRO A 124 -27.70 14.88 -9.61
C PRO A 124 -27.89 13.72 -10.58
N THR A 125 -28.22 12.55 -10.06
CA THR A 125 -28.65 11.38 -10.85
C THR A 125 -30.15 11.46 -11.17
N VAL A 126 -30.90 12.19 -10.35
CA VAL A 126 -32.33 12.47 -10.55
C VAL A 126 -32.54 13.99 -10.48
N GLY A 127 -33.27 14.53 -11.40
CA GLY A 127 -33.53 15.97 -11.48
C GLY A 127 -32.44 16.76 -12.23
N ARG A 128 -32.04 17.91 -11.71
CA ARG A 128 -31.07 18.82 -12.31
C ARG A 128 -30.31 19.61 -11.25
N THR A 129 -29.23 20.27 -11.65
CA THR A 129 -28.53 21.26 -10.82
C THR A 129 -29.41 22.50 -10.54
N PRO A 130 -29.23 23.20 -9.41
CA PRO A 130 -29.93 24.44 -9.08
C PRO A 130 -29.62 25.56 -10.08
N LYS A 131 -30.61 26.32 -10.49
CA LYS A 131 -30.45 27.38 -11.48
C LYS A 131 -30.72 28.78 -10.94
N SER A 132 -31.69 28.90 -10.04
CA SER A 132 -32.11 30.22 -9.54
C SER A 132 -32.85 30.14 -8.22
N GLY A 133 -32.78 31.21 -7.42
CA GLY A 133 -33.47 31.34 -6.15
C GLY A 133 -33.09 30.29 -5.14
N LYS A 134 -34.04 29.90 -4.28
CA LYS A 134 -33.84 28.91 -3.22
C LYS A 134 -34.00 27.46 -3.72
N GLU A 135 -33.30 27.10 -4.78
CA GLU A 135 -33.19 25.72 -5.27
C GLU A 135 -31.99 25.04 -4.63
N ILE A 136 -32.12 23.74 -4.30
CA ILE A 136 -31.06 22.93 -3.69
C ILE A 136 -30.99 21.55 -4.30
N THR A 137 -29.78 20.99 -4.31
CA THR A 137 -29.52 19.56 -4.53
C THR A 137 -28.59 19.01 -3.45
N MET A 138 -28.79 17.75 -3.07
CA MET A 138 -27.97 17.05 -2.06
C MET A 138 -28.03 15.54 -2.25
N ASP A 139 -27.25 14.80 -1.50
CA ASP A 139 -27.28 13.34 -1.51
C ASP A 139 -28.47 12.77 -0.70
N THR A 140 -28.76 11.49 -0.93
CA THR A 140 -29.89 10.79 -0.29
C THR A 140 -29.74 10.64 1.22
N MET A 141 -28.51 10.58 1.75
CA MET A 141 -28.27 10.48 3.19
C MET A 141 -28.52 11.82 3.88
N ALA A 142 -28.07 12.93 3.31
CA ALA A 142 -28.37 14.26 3.82
C ALA A 142 -29.87 14.53 3.88
N LEU A 143 -30.62 14.11 2.85
CA LEU A 143 -32.08 14.14 2.88
C LEU A 143 -32.67 13.31 4.03
N ALA A 144 -32.19 12.08 4.20
CA ALA A 144 -32.65 11.19 5.26
C ALA A 144 -32.35 11.75 6.66
N MET A 145 -31.14 12.35 6.85
CA MET A 145 -30.78 13.02 8.12
C MET A 145 -31.73 14.19 8.46
N LEU A 146 -32.15 14.93 7.45
CA LEU A 146 -33.13 16.04 7.61
C LEU A 146 -34.57 15.54 7.64
N GLY A 147 -34.81 14.23 7.53
CA GLY A 147 -36.18 13.66 7.56
C GLY A 147 -37.02 13.97 6.31
N VAL A 148 -36.35 14.23 5.17
CA VAL A 148 -37.02 14.59 3.92
C VAL A 148 -36.95 13.42 2.95
N GLU A 149 -38.11 12.99 2.41
CA GLU A 149 -38.13 11.99 1.34
C GLU A 149 -37.63 12.60 0.01
N PRO A 150 -36.83 11.85 -0.79
CA PRO A 150 -36.27 12.33 -2.06
C PRO A 150 -37.39 12.46 -3.13
N ALA A 151 -38.02 13.64 -3.21
CA ALA A 151 -39.05 13.96 -4.20
C ALA A 151 -38.80 15.35 -4.79
N LEU A 152 -38.88 15.47 -6.12
CA LEU A 152 -38.72 16.77 -6.80
C LEU A 152 -39.78 17.75 -6.34
N GLY A 153 -39.37 18.93 -5.90
CA GLY A 153 -40.23 19.96 -5.35
C GLY A 153 -40.45 19.88 -3.84
N ALA A 154 -39.88 18.87 -3.17
CA ALA A 154 -39.92 18.81 -1.70
C ALA A 154 -39.26 20.05 -1.08
N GLN A 155 -39.79 20.47 0.09
CA GLN A 155 -39.21 21.59 0.83
C GLN A 155 -38.18 21.04 1.83
N VAL A 156 -37.00 21.57 1.79
CA VAL A 156 -35.88 21.20 2.64
C VAL A 156 -35.46 22.40 3.45
N THR A 157 -35.58 22.30 4.77
CA THR A 157 -35.17 23.38 5.69
C THR A 157 -33.80 23.00 6.26
N VAL A 158 -32.83 23.91 6.16
CA VAL A 158 -31.46 23.73 6.63
C VAL A 158 -31.06 24.94 7.46
N SER A 159 -30.48 24.68 8.64
CA SER A 159 -29.78 25.69 9.43
C SER A 159 -28.30 25.59 9.14
N PHE A 160 -27.63 26.71 8.92
CA PHE A 160 -26.20 26.75 8.58
C PHE A 160 -25.55 28.02 9.12
N ASP A 161 -24.24 27.85 9.42
CA ASP A 161 -23.38 28.93 9.89
C ASP A 161 -22.64 29.53 8.70
N VAL A 162 -22.77 30.84 8.55
CA VAL A 162 -22.04 31.67 7.58
C VAL A 162 -20.83 32.26 8.28
N GLY A 163 -19.62 32.00 7.76
CA GLY A 163 -18.37 32.52 8.35
C GLY A 163 -18.01 31.90 9.69
N HIS A 164 -18.12 30.59 9.81
CA HIS A 164 -17.86 29.81 11.03
C HIS A 164 -16.53 30.18 11.75
N ASP A 165 -15.49 30.51 10.99
CA ASP A 165 -14.17 30.87 11.52
C ASP A 165 -13.98 32.36 11.79
N THR A 166 -15.02 33.16 11.69
CA THR A 166 -14.93 34.62 11.86
C THR A 166 -15.78 35.11 13.04
N PHE A 167 -15.32 36.14 13.75
CA PHE A 167 -16.07 36.78 14.85
C PHE A 167 -17.38 37.42 14.39
N GLN A 168 -17.61 37.57 13.11
CA GLN A 168 -18.77 38.22 12.50
C GLN A 168 -19.73 37.21 11.90
N GLY A 169 -19.43 35.93 12.02
CA GLY A 169 -20.27 34.83 11.52
C GLY A 169 -21.68 34.88 12.14
N PHE A 170 -22.66 34.35 11.41
CA PHE A 170 -24.04 34.27 11.85
C PHE A 170 -24.70 32.97 11.39
N GLU A 171 -25.62 32.50 12.23
CA GLU A 171 -26.49 31.37 11.88
C GLU A 171 -27.67 31.84 11.05
N LYS A 172 -28.06 31.05 10.05
CA LYS A 172 -29.23 31.31 9.21
C LYS A 172 -29.98 30.00 8.96
N THR A 173 -31.29 30.06 9.01
CA THR A 173 -32.18 28.95 8.63
C THR A 173 -32.99 29.35 7.41
N ASP A 174 -32.90 28.57 6.35
CA ASP A 174 -33.66 28.78 5.12
C ASP A 174 -34.34 27.51 4.62
N THR A 175 -35.46 27.68 3.93
CA THR A 175 -36.20 26.59 3.29
C THR A 175 -35.98 26.65 1.78
N PHE A 176 -35.55 25.54 1.22
CA PHE A 176 -35.19 25.37 -0.18
C PHE A 176 -36.16 24.42 -0.88
N THR A 177 -36.23 24.52 -2.19
CA THR A 177 -36.94 23.57 -3.04
C THR A 177 -35.97 22.57 -3.63
N LEU A 178 -36.15 21.27 -3.35
CA LEU A 178 -35.30 20.19 -3.88
C LEU A 178 -35.55 20.02 -5.38
N VAL A 179 -34.50 20.23 -6.19
CA VAL A 179 -34.55 20.14 -7.66
C VAL A 179 -33.78 18.95 -8.24
N GLY A 180 -33.05 18.23 -7.41
CA GLY A 180 -32.36 17.02 -7.76
C GLY A 180 -31.60 16.41 -6.59
N TRP A 181 -31.20 15.17 -6.73
CA TRP A 181 -30.36 14.46 -5.76
C TRP A 181 -29.53 13.38 -6.43
N TRP A 182 -28.56 12.83 -5.66
CA TRP A 182 -27.75 11.67 -6.04
C TRP A 182 -27.65 10.69 -4.88
N ASP A 183 -27.26 9.44 -5.19
CA ASP A 183 -27.07 8.43 -4.15
C ASP A 183 -25.88 8.77 -3.27
N TYR A 184 -26.03 8.61 -1.98
CA TYR A 184 -24.97 8.84 -1.01
C TYR A 184 -23.75 7.93 -1.27
N ASP A 185 -22.57 8.49 -1.15
CA ASP A 185 -21.31 7.78 -1.22
C ASP A 185 -20.64 7.78 0.14
N GLU A 186 -20.61 6.61 0.81
CA GLU A 186 -20.06 6.45 2.16
C GLU A 186 -18.57 6.82 2.29
N ILE A 187 -17.85 6.92 1.17
CA ILE A 187 -16.44 7.30 1.16
C ILE A 187 -16.26 8.82 1.24
N MET A 188 -17.25 9.59 0.85
CA MET A 188 -17.16 11.06 0.85
C MET A 188 -17.11 11.60 2.28
N PRO A 189 -16.18 12.54 2.60
CA PRO A 189 -16.02 13.07 3.95
C PRO A 189 -17.02 14.18 4.28
N VAL A 190 -17.79 14.65 3.30
CA VAL A 190 -18.69 15.82 3.42
C VAL A 190 -19.94 15.63 2.57
N HIS A 191 -21.06 16.08 3.06
CA HIS A 191 -22.27 16.23 2.26
C HIS A 191 -22.26 17.57 1.54
N TYR A 192 -22.54 17.58 0.24
CA TYR A 192 -22.67 18.82 -0.51
C TYR A 192 -24.14 19.25 -0.61
N LEU A 193 -24.41 20.42 -0.04
CA LEU A 193 -25.70 21.12 -0.17
C LEU A 193 -25.53 22.17 -1.27
N ASN A 194 -25.70 21.74 -2.52
CA ASN A 194 -25.41 22.61 -3.67
C ASN A 194 -26.63 23.49 -3.98
N VAL A 195 -26.45 24.80 -3.96
CA VAL A 195 -27.49 25.82 -4.16
C VAL A 195 -27.26 26.62 -5.43
N SER A 196 -28.23 27.48 -5.78
CA SER A 196 -28.12 28.33 -6.98
C SER A 196 -27.09 29.45 -6.80
N ARG A 197 -26.53 29.94 -7.92
CA ARG A 197 -25.62 31.10 -7.91
C ARG A 197 -26.28 32.33 -7.30
N ASP A 198 -27.54 32.62 -7.73
CA ASP A 198 -28.29 33.76 -7.20
C ASP A 198 -28.45 33.75 -5.67
N TYR A 199 -28.59 32.54 -5.10
CA TYR A 199 -28.70 32.38 -3.65
C TYR A 199 -27.38 32.71 -2.94
N ILE A 200 -26.27 32.19 -3.45
CA ILE A 200 -24.92 32.47 -2.91
C ILE A 200 -24.58 33.95 -3.02
N ASP A 201 -24.85 34.57 -4.17
CA ASP A 201 -24.62 36.01 -4.37
C ASP A 201 -25.45 36.86 -3.41
N GLY A 202 -26.72 36.47 -3.16
CA GLY A 202 -27.60 37.11 -2.16
C GLY A 202 -27.09 36.93 -0.73
N LEU A 203 -26.60 35.72 -0.39
CA LEU A 203 -26.05 35.43 0.93
C LEU A 203 -24.74 36.21 1.18
N GLN A 204 -23.90 36.33 0.15
CA GLN A 204 -22.69 37.15 0.18
C GLN A 204 -23.01 38.63 0.41
N ALA A 205 -24.03 39.16 -0.27
CA ALA A 205 -24.45 40.56 -0.06
C ALA A 205 -24.88 40.78 1.39
N GLU A 206 -25.64 39.86 1.99
CA GLU A 206 -26.03 39.93 3.41
C GLU A 206 -24.81 39.86 4.36
N ALA A 207 -23.81 38.99 4.05
CA ALA A 207 -22.60 38.88 4.83
C ALA A 207 -21.76 40.19 4.79
N LEU A 208 -21.64 40.79 3.60
CA LEU A 208 -20.95 42.09 3.40
C LEU A 208 -21.63 43.23 4.16
N GLU A 209 -22.96 43.27 4.18
CA GLU A 209 -23.72 44.24 4.98
C GLU A 209 -23.46 44.10 6.51
N ARG A 210 -23.09 42.89 6.96
CA ARG A 210 -22.68 42.63 8.35
C ARG A 210 -21.18 42.87 8.59
N GLY A 211 -20.42 43.32 7.59
CA GLY A 211 -19.01 43.66 7.70
C GLY A 211 -18.10 42.44 7.56
N MET A 212 -18.59 41.34 7.04
CA MET A 212 -17.76 40.18 6.69
C MET A 212 -16.99 40.42 5.39
N GLU A 213 -15.93 39.69 5.16
CA GLU A 213 -15.24 39.61 3.88
C GLU A 213 -16.07 38.87 2.80
N PRO A 214 -15.80 39.10 1.51
CA PRO A 214 -16.42 38.34 0.44
C PRO A 214 -16.17 36.85 0.60
N PHE A 215 -17.14 36.04 0.16
CA PHE A 215 -16.96 34.60 0.15
C PHE A 215 -15.79 34.19 -0.76
N HIS A 216 -15.03 33.21 -0.32
CA HIS A 216 -13.94 32.69 -1.12
C HIS A 216 -14.45 31.81 -2.26
N THR A 217 -13.92 32.08 -3.47
CA THR A 217 -14.15 31.24 -4.63
C THR A 217 -12.90 30.44 -4.93
N ASP A 218 -13.08 29.13 -5.03
CA ASP A 218 -12.03 28.17 -5.38
C ASP A 218 -12.13 27.86 -6.88
N LEU A 219 -10.99 27.95 -7.58
CA LEU A 219 -10.85 27.53 -8.96
C LEU A 219 -10.24 26.14 -9.02
N ASN A 220 -11.08 25.14 -9.16
CA ASN A 220 -10.65 23.77 -9.41
C ASN A 220 -10.14 23.63 -10.85
N VAL A 221 -9.06 22.89 -11.04
CA VAL A 221 -8.42 22.77 -12.36
C VAL A 221 -8.12 21.33 -12.75
N MET A 222 -8.23 21.05 -14.06
CA MET A 222 -7.59 19.92 -14.71
C MET A 222 -6.37 20.44 -15.47
N MET A 223 -5.17 20.02 -15.06
CA MET A 223 -3.92 20.33 -15.75
C MET A 223 -3.76 19.47 -17.02
N ALA A 224 -2.85 19.83 -17.89
CA ALA A 224 -2.57 19.08 -19.13
C ALA A 224 -2.11 17.63 -18.87
N SER A 225 -1.51 17.36 -17.71
CA SER A 225 -1.07 16.03 -17.28
C SER A 225 -1.29 15.86 -15.78
N SER A 226 -1.60 14.62 -15.34
CA SER A 226 -1.62 14.23 -13.93
C SER A 226 -0.24 13.88 -13.35
N LEU A 227 0.82 14.05 -14.14
CA LEU A 227 2.20 13.89 -13.67
C LEU A 227 2.74 15.26 -13.27
N ASP A 228 3.29 15.38 -12.07
CA ASP A 228 3.84 16.64 -11.55
C ASP A 228 2.81 17.78 -11.54
N ILE A 229 1.67 17.55 -10.90
CA ILE A 229 0.56 18.52 -10.82
C ILE A 229 1.05 19.77 -10.09
N ARG A 230 1.74 19.62 -8.96
CA ARG A 230 2.29 20.72 -8.16
C ARG A 230 3.18 21.61 -9.01
N GLY A 231 4.21 21.06 -9.67
CA GLY A 231 5.12 21.84 -10.51
C GLY A 231 4.43 22.51 -11.70
N GLN A 232 3.35 21.94 -12.25
CA GLN A 232 2.57 22.59 -13.28
C GLN A 232 1.77 23.77 -12.72
N MET A 233 1.17 23.67 -11.53
CA MET A 233 0.44 24.76 -10.87
C MET A 233 1.37 25.89 -10.43
N GLU A 234 2.49 25.57 -9.79
CA GLU A 234 3.53 26.55 -9.43
C GLU A 234 4.08 27.31 -10.63
N GLN A 235 4.18 26.62 -11.77
CA GLN A 235 4.59 27.31 -13.01
C GLN A 235 3.51 28.23 -13.55
N VAL A 236 2.22 27.90 -13.43
CA VAL A 236 1.11 28.79 -13.79
C VAL A 236 1.19 30.08 -12.96
N ASP A 237 1.37 29.98 -11.65
CA ASP A 237 1.50 31.13 -10.78
C ASP A 237 2.73 31.97 -11.14
N THR A 238 3.89 31.33 -11.32
CA THR A 238 5.13 32.01 -11.73
C THR A 238 4.97 32.76 -13.04
N ASP A 239 4.37 32.12 -14.05
CA ASP A 239 4.18 32.70 -15.39
C ASP A 239 3.21 33.91 -15.36
N LEU A 240 2.26 33.92 -14.42
CA LEU A 240 1.29 35.00 -14.20
C LEU A 240 1.76 36.06 -13.17
N GLY A 241 2.91 35.85 -12.51
CA GLY A 241 3.46 36.75 -11.51
C GLY A 241 2.81 36.62 -10.13
N TYR A 242 2.17 35.47 -9.86
CA TYR A 242 1.62 35.15 -8.55
C TYR A 242 2.66 34.43 -7.67
N THR A 243 2.44 34.48 -6.34
CA THR A 243 3.22 33.73 -5.34
C THR A 243 2.28 32.76 -4.62
N TRP A 244 2.79 31.60 -4.21
CA TRP A 244 1.97 30.59 -3.49
C TRP A 244 2.46 30.31 -2.06
N ASP A 245 3.66 30.79 -1.69
CA ASP A 245 4.34 30.54 -0.42
C ASP A 245 4.37 31.77 0.51
N GLU A 246 4.10 32.96 -0.02
CA GLU A 246 4.04 34.21 0.75
C GLU A 246 2.60 34.56 1.16
N ARG A 247 2.15 34.00 2.29
CA ARG A 247 0.83 34.34 2.85
C ARG A 247 0.76 35.85 3.20
N GLY A 248 -0.28 36.53 2.73
CA GLY A 248 -0.50 37.97 2.94
C GLY A 248 0.14 38.86 1.89
N ALA A 249 0.81 38.33 0.87
CA ALA A 249 1.17 39.12 -0.30
C ALA A 249 -0.08 39.38 -1.15
N GLU A 250 -0.21 40.60 -1.69
CA GLU A 250 -1.36 41.04 -2.47
C GLU A 250 -1.59 40.20 -3.75
N ASN A 251 -0.53 39.55 -4.24
CA ASN A 251 -0.55 38.63 -5.39
C ASN A 251 -0.43 37.15 -5.00
N ASN A 252 -0.72 36.79 -3.74
CA ASN A 252 -0.68 35.39 -3.31
C ASN A 252 -1.90 34.59 -3.82
N VAL A 253 -1.64 33.41 -4.40
CA VAL A 253 -2.65 32.44 -4.79
C VAL A 253 -2.29 31.11 -4.17
N ARG A 254 -3.10 30.66 -3.22
CA ARG A 254 -2.83 29.42 -2.50
C ARG A 254 -3.10 28.19 -3.37
N LEU A 255 -2.17 27.24 -3.37
CA LEU A 255 -2.28 25.99 -4.12
C LEU A 255 -2.78 24.84 -3.24
N GLY A 256 -3.80 24.18 -3.69
CA GLY A 256 -4.26 22.89 -3.15
C GLY A 256 -4.06 21.78 -4.19
N VAL A 257 -3.05 20.94 -4.04
CA VAL A 257 -2.87 19.79 -4.93
C VAL A 257 -3.73 18.64 -4.43
N ASN A 258 -4.42 17.97 -5.33
CA ASN A 258 -5.23 16.81 -4.95
C ASN A 258 -4.33 15.62 -4.60
N TRP A 259 -4.27 15.32 -3.32
CA TRP A 259 -3.47 14.23 -2.77
C TRP A 259 -3.94 12.84 -3.18
N GLY A 260 -5.11 12.71 -3.79
CA GLY A 260 -5.65 11.46 -4.35
C GLY A 260 -4.84 10.90 -5.51
N TYR A 261 -4.06 11.73 -6.21
CA TYR A 261 -3.20 11.29 -7.31
C TYR A 261 -1.94 10.58 -6.79
N THR A 262 -1.88 9.27 -6.97
CA THR A 262 -0.74 8.44 -6.52
C THR A 262 0.56 8.77 -7.25
N SER A 263 0.49 9.33 -8.46
CA SER A 263 1.66 9.76 -9.23
C SER A 263 2.45 10.88 -8.57
N GLU A 264 1.80 11.78 -7.86
CA GLU A 264 2.45 12.85 -7.08
C GLU A 264 3.22 12.29 -5.89
N ARG A 265 2.59 11.39 -5.12
CA ARG A 265 3.20 10.76 -3.94
C ARG A 265 4.30 9.76 -4.27
N ALA A 266 4.18 9.05 -5.40
CA ALA A 266 5.13 8.01 -5.79
C ALA A 266 6.53 8.56 -6.10
N LEU A 267 6.65 9.80 -6.52
CA LEU A 267 7.94 10.44 -6.82
C LEU A 267 8.63 10.97 -5.55
N GLU A 268 7.88 11.39 -4.54
CA GLU A 268 8.41 11.99 -3.31
C GLU A 268 8.81 10.96 -2.24
N ASN A 269 8.14 9.80 -2.18
CA ASN A 269 8.22 8.86 -1.04
C ASN A 269 8.75 7.47 -1.39
N LEU A 270 9.51 7.28 -2.49
CA LEU A 270 10.12 5.99 -2.79
C LEU A 270 11.36 5.76 -1.91
N ASP A 271 11.14 5.15 -0.74
CA ASP A 271 12.22 4.62 0.08
C ASP A 271 13.08 3.62 -0.73
N PRO A 272 14.42 3.76 -0.71
CA PRO A 272 15.34 2.87 -1.43
C PRO A 272 15.13 1.38 -1.10
N ILE A 273 14.77 1.01 0.12
CA ILE A 273 14.55 -0.38 0.54
C ILE A 273 13.32 -0.95 -0.18
N THR A 274 12.23 -0.20 -0.25
CA THR A 274 11.01 -0.57 -0.98
C THR A 274 11.28 -0.76 -2.47
N VAL A 275 12.05 0.13 -3.09
CA VAL A 275 12.47 0.00 -4.50
C VAL A 275 13.29 -1.26 -4.70
N PHE A 276 14.28 -1.54 -3.84
CA PHE A 276 15.07 -2.78 -3.90
C PHE A 276 14.20 -4.02 -3.71
N GLY A 277 13.22 -4.00 -2.82
CA GLY A 277 12.26 -5.09 -2.62
C GLY A 277 11.45 -5.39 -3.88
N ILE A 278 10.84 -4.38 -4.50
CA ILE A 278 10.05 -4.50 -5.73
C ILE A 278 10.91 -4.99 -6.90
N VAL A 279 12.07 -4.40 -7.11
CA VAL A 279 13.01 -4.79 -8.19
C VAL A 279 13.52 -6.21 -7.96
N GLY A 280 13.88 -6.57 -6.73
CA GLY A 280 14.31 -7.92 -6.36
C GLY A 280 13.23 -8.97 -6.65
N PHE A 281 11.98 -8.69 -6.27
CA PHE A 281 10.84 -9.54 -6.57
C PHE A 281 10.60 -9.70 -8.08
N LEU A 282 10.65 -8.61 -8.84
CA LEU A 282 10.50 -8.64 -10.30
C LEU A 282 11.61 -9.46 -10.98
N ILE A 283 12.86 -9.30 -10.53
CA ILE A 283 14.00 -10.11 -11.00
C ILE A 283 13.76 -11.60 -10.71
N LEU A 284 13.23 -11.95 -9.55
CA LEU A 284 12.92 -13.32 -9.15
C LEU A 284 11.84 -13.93 -10.05
N VAL A 285 10.79 -13.19 -10.38
CA VAL A 285 9.72 -13.61 -11.31
C VAL A 285 10.28 -13.82 -12.73
N ILE A 286 11.09 -12.86 -13.23
CA ILE A 286 11.78 -12.99 -14.54
C ILE A 286 12.70 -14.22 -14.55
N PHE A 287 13.45 -14.42 -13.48
CA PHE A 287 14.38 -15.55 -13.36
C PHE A 287 13.65 -16.90 -13.36
N THR A 288 12.50 -16.96 -12.70
CA THR A 288 11.63 -18.16 -12.72
C THR A 288 11.16 -18.47 -14.14
N GLY A 289 10.60 -17.51 -14.86
CA GLY A 289 10.19 -17.65 -16.26
C GLY A 289 11.37 -18.01 -17.18
N TYR A 290 12.53 -17.37 -16.96
CA TYR A 290 13.78 -17.67 -17.69
C TYR A 290 14.19 -19.14 -17.53
N LEU A 291 14.20 -19.67 -16.30
CA LEU A 291 14.64 -21.06 -16.05
C LEU A 291 13.80 -22.08 -16.81
N ILE A 292 12.50 -21.84 -16.87
CA ILE A 292 11.53 -22.74 -17.50
C ILE A 292 11.70 -22.74 -19.01
N ILE A 293 11.63 -21.54 -19.59
CA ILE A 293 11.73 -21.36 -21.04
C ILE A 293 13.11 -21.78 -21.53
N TYR A 294 14.17 -21.45 -20.78
CA TYR A 294 15.52 -21.89 -21.07
C TYR A 294 15.64 -23.43 -21.14
N ASN A 295 15.06 -24.13 -20.15
CA ASN A 295 15.10 -25.58 -20.10
C ASN A 295 14.39 -26.22 -21.31
N ILE A 296 13.21 -25.73 -21.68
CA ILE A 296 12.44 -26.17 -22.82
C ILE A 296 13.22 -25.94 -24.14
N PHE A 297 13.79 -24.74 -24.31
CA PHE A 297 14.59 -24.44 -25.51
C PHE A 297 15.89 -25.24 -25.54
N GLN A 298 16.54 -25.46 -24.42
CA GLN A 298 17.75 -26.30 -24.36
C GLN A 298 17.45 -27.72 -24.79
N ILE A 299 16.38 -28.33 -24.30
CA ILE A 299 15.93 -29.66 -24.66
C ILE A 299 15.57 -29.72 -26.16
N SER A 300 14.79 -28.75 -26.63
CA SER A 300 14.38 -28.66 -28.03
C SER A 300 15.57 -28.56 -28.96
N VAL A 301 16.52 -27.67 -28.68
CA VAL A 301 17.71 -27.43 -29.50
C VAL A 301 18.66 -28.62 -29.46
N THR A 302 18.81 -29.28 -28.31
CA THR A 302 19.67 -30.47 -28.17
C THR A 302 19.07 -31.65 -28.96
N GLY A 303 17.77 -31.85 -28.99
CA GLY A 303 17.09 -32.85 -29.78
C GLY A 303 17.27 -32.63 -31.30
N ASP A 304 17.36 -31.36 -31.71
CA ASP A 304 17.51 -30.99 -33.13
C ASP A 304 18.97 -30.81 -33.57
N ILE A 305 19.97 -31.13 -32.74
CA ILE A 305 21.38 -30.88 -33.05
C ILE A 305 21.83 -31.61 -34.35
N ARG A 306 21.35 -32.82 -34.57
CA ARG A 306 21.64 -33.57 -35.83
C ARG A 306 21.09 -32.81 -37.04
N PHE A 307 19.86 -32.35 -36.97
CA PHE A 307 19.26 -31.55 -38.04
C PHE A 307 20.05 -30.25 -38.29
N TYR A 308 20.48 -29.56 -37.23
CA TYR A 308 21.31 -28.37 -37.36
C TYR A 308 22.72 -28.67 -37.91
N GLY A 309 23.25 -29.85 -37.61
CA GLY A 309 24.50 -30.36 -38.21
C GLY A 309 24.36 -30.57 -39.71
N LEU A 310 23.27 -31.23 -40.16
CA LEU A 310 22.95 -31.38 -41.58
C LEU A 310 22.79 -30.05 -42.31
N LEU A 311 22.15 -29.06 -41.68
CA LEU A 311 22.06 -27.72 -42.23
C LEU A 311 23.44 -27.07 -42.40
N LYS A 312 24.38 -27.34 -41.51
CA LYS A 312 25.75 -26.84 -41.66
C LYS A 312 26.53 -27.52 -42.78
N THR A 313 26.29 -28.82 -43.07
CA THR A 313 26.93 -29.49 -44.22
C THR A 313 26.53 -28.86 -45.56
N ILE A 314 25.30 -28.32 -45.66
CA ILE A 314 24.84 -27.60 -46.84
C ILE A 314 25.14 -26.07 -46.78
N GLY A 315 26.05 -25.64 -45.85
CA GLY A 315 26.63 -24.31 -45.85
C GLY A 315 25.91 -23.27 -44.94
N THR A 316 25.03 -23.70 -44.02
CA THR A 316 24.38 -22.77 -43.08
C THR A 316 25.37 -22.23 -42.03
N THR A 317 25.47 -20.93 -41.91
CA THR A 317 26.40 -20.27 -40.97
C THR A 317 25.87 -20.30 -39.53
N PRO A 318 26.77 -20.21 -38.51
CA PRO A 318 26.38 -20.12 -37.12
C PRO A 318 25.42 -18.96 -36.80
N ARG A 319 25.51 -17.85 -37.52
CA ARG A 319 24.63 -16.70 -37.38
C ARG A 319 23.24 -16.99 -37.92
N GLN A 320 23.11 -17.71 -39.01
CA GLN A 320 21.86 -18.14 -39.62
C GLN A 320 21.14 -19.15 -38.72
N LEU A 321 21.83 -20.12 -38.12
CA LEU A 321 21.25 -21.06 -37.14
C LEU A 321 20.68 -20.34 -35.92
N ARG A 322 21.41 -19.40 -35.33
CA ARG A 322 20.87 -18.60 -34.21
C ARG A 322 19.62 -17.81 -34.61
N ARG A 323 19.57 -17.33 -35.86
CA ARG A 323 18.42 -16.65 -36.41
C ARG A 323 17.21 -17.59 -36.58
N ILE A 324 17.43 -18.83 -37.03
CA ILE A 324 16.37 -19.85 -37.13
C ILE A 324 15.74 -20.09 -35.75
N ILE A 325 16.57 -20.37 -34.74
CA ILE A 325 16.09 -20.61 -33.36
C ILE A 325 15.33 -19.38 -32.80
N ARG A 326 15.84 -18.18 -33.06
CA ARG A 326 15.17 -16.95 -32.65
C ARG A 326 13.82 -16.74 -33.34
N HIS A 327 13.70 -17.06 -34.65
CA HIS A 327 12.44 -17.00 -35.39
C HIS A 327 11.45 -18.08 -34.91
N GLN A 328 11.94 -19.28 -34.55
CA GLN A 328 11.09 -20.29 -33.90
C GLN A 328 10.55 -19.78 -32.56
N ALA A 329 11.41 -19.22 -31.71
CA ALA A 329 11.00 -18.63 -30.44
C ALA A 329 9.94 -17.52 -30.63
N LEU A 330 10.16 -16.60 -31.55
CA LEU A 330 9.19 -15.55 -31.87
C LEU A 330 7.88 -16.11 -32.42
N GLY A 331 7.93 -17.18 -33.26
CA GLY A 331 6.75 -17.84 -33.75
C GLY A 331 5.91 -18.49 -32.64
N LEU A 332 6.53 -19.03 -31.60
CA LEU A 332 5.85 -19.56 -30.41
C LEU A 332 5.26 -18.43 -29.55
N CYS A 333 5.94 -17.26 -29.49
CA CYS A 333 5.44 -16.08 -28.77
C CYS A 333 4.15 -15.53 -29.39
N VAL A 334 4.00 -15.59 -30.74
CA VAL A 334 2.80 -15.10 -31.41
C VAL A 334 1.52 -15.79 -30.91
N VAL A 335 1.62 -17.04 -30.47
CA VAL A 335 0.48 -17.80 -29.91
C VAL A 335 0.50 -17.74 -28.39
N GLY A 336 1.67 -17.98 -27.77
CA GLY A 336 1.80 -18.10 -26.31
C GLY A 336 1.51 -16.80 -25.57
N ILE A 337 2.01 -15.67 -26.05
CA ILE A 337 1.82 -14.38 -25.37
C ILE A 337 0.35 -13.96 -25.39
N PRO A 338 -0.37 -13.89 -26.51
CA PRO A 338 -1.78 -13.50 -26.49
C PRO A 338 -2.66 -14.38 -25.60
N VAL A 339 -2.45 -15.69 -25.63
CA VAL A 339 -3.19 -16.61 -24.75
C VAL A 339 -2.89 -16.30 -23.28
N GLY A 340 -1.62 -16.08 -22.95
CA GLY A 340 -1.20 -15.72 -21.59
C GLY A 340 -1.74 -14.37 -21.13
N LEU A 341 -1.79 -13.37 -22.02
CA LEU A 341 -2.36 -12.06 -21.73
C LEU A 341 -3.86 -12.13 -21.38
N ILE A 342 -4.63 -12.84 -22.20
CA ILE A 342 -6.08 -12.98 -21.98
C ILE A 342 -6.36 -13.74 -20.69
N LEU A 343 -5.73 -14.89 -20.50
CA LEU A 343 -5.93 -15.70 -19.30
C LEU A 343 -5.41 -14.97 -18.04
N GLY A 344 -4.27 -14.29 -18.14
CA GLY A 344 -3.68 -13.55 -17.04
C GLY A 344 -4.53 -12.36 -16.60
N TRP A 345 -5.07 -11.61 -17.56
CA TRP A 345 -6.02 -10.55 -17.26
C TRP A 345 -7.30 -11.10 -16.62
N GLY A 346 -7.85 -12.22 -17.15
CA GLY A 346 -9.03 -12.86 -16.57
C GLY A 346 -8.80 -13.33 -15.12
N VAL A 347 -7.65 -13.93 -14.83
CA VAL A 347 -7.26 -14.31 -13.46
C VAL A 347 -7.11 -13.10 -12.57
N GLY A 348 -6.43 -12.05 -13.04
CA GLY A 348 -6.29 -10.80 -12.29
C GLY A 348 -7.64 -10.14 -12.01
N ALA A 349 -8.51 -10.06 -13.03
CA ALA A 349 -9.84 -9.46 -12.92
C ALA A 349 -10.76 -10.20 -11.93
N LEU A 350 -10.66 -11.52 -11.84
CA LEU A 350 -11.42 -12.32 -10.86
C LEU A 350 -10.93 -12.12 -9.43
N LEU A 351 -9.64 -11.82 -9.26
CA LEU A 351 -9.04 -11.67 -7.93
C LEU A 351 -9.12 -10.25 -7.38
N VAL A 352 -9.13 -9.23 -8.23
CA VAL A 352 -9.18 -7.83 -7.78
C VAL A 352 -10.36 -7.57 -6.83
N PRO A 353 -11.61 -7.96 -7.10
CA PRO A 353 -12.70 -7.75 -6.15
C PRO A 353 -12.48 -8.46 -4.81
N VAL A 354 -11.91 -9.68 -4.83
CA VAL A 354 -11.63 -10.45 -3.61
C VAL A 354 -10.53 -9.81 -2.79
N VAL A 355 -9.49 -9.28 -3.45
CA VAL A 355 -8.40 -8.55 -2.79
C VAL A 355 -8.91 -7.22 -2.21
N MET A 356 -9.71 -6.49 -2.97
CA MET A 356 -10.26 -5.20 -2.55
C MET A 356 -11.29 -5.34 -1.41
N ALA A 357 -12.03 -6.45 -1.36
CA ALA A 357 -12.94 -6.74 -0.25
C ALA A 357 -12.23 -7.02 1.08
N GLN A 358 -10.93 -7.37 1.05
CA GLN A 358 -10.10 -7.51 2.25
C GLN A 358 -9.49 -6.16 2.71
N LEU A 359 -9.58 -5.14 1.88
CA LEU A 359 -9.23 -3.79 2.22
C LEU A 359 -10.54 -3.04 2.47
N THR A 360 -10.62 -2.21 3.48
CA THR A 360 -11.81 -1.42 3.85
C THR A 360 -12.24 -0.42 2.75
N ILE A 361 -11.98 -0.75 1.47
CA ILE A 361 -12.16 0.11 0.28
C ILE A 361 -13.20 -0.49 -0.67
N SER A 362 -14.16 -1.24 -0.15
CA SER A 362 -15.11 -2.03 -0.95
C SER A 362 -15.95 -1.21 -1.96
N GLY A 363 -16.26 0.04 -1.67
CA GLY A 363 -17.07 0.91 -2.53
C GLY A 363 -16.36 1.46 -3.79
N ALA A 364 -15.03 1.33 -3.89
CA ALA A 364 -14.22 1.93 -4.97
C ALA A 364 -13.54 0.91 -5.90
N THR A 365 -13.99 -0.36 -5.91
CA THR A 365 -13.34 -1.42 -6.66
C THR A 365 -13.45 -1.23 -8.17
N THR A 366 -12.31 -1.06 -8.85
CA THR A 366 -12.23 -0.96 -10.31
C THR A 366 -11.21 -1.92 -10.89
N VAL A 367 -11.62 -2.71 -11.91
CA VAL A 367 -10.70 -3.57 -12.67
C VAL A 367 -10.09 -2.77 -13.81
N SER A 368 -8.78 -2.60 -13.80
CA SER A 368 -8.07 -1.85 -14.85
C SER A 368 -7.98 -2.64 -16.16
N VAL A 369 -8.32 -1.99 -17.28
CA VAL A 369 -8.16 -2.52 -18.65
C VAL A 369 -7.10 -1.69 -19.40
N SER A 370 -6.17 -1.07 -18.69
CA SER A 370 -5.14 -0.22 -19.28
C SER A 370 -4.30 -0.98 -20.33
N PRO A 371 -4.10 -0.43 -21.53
CA PRO A 371 -3.22 -1.01 -22.54
C PRO A 371 -1.77 -1.23 -22.03
N VAL A 372 -1.36 -0.46 -21.04
CA VAL A 372 -0.03 -0.55 -20.42
C VAL A 372 0.21 -1.93 -19.78
N ILE A 373 -0.84 -2.52 -19.17
CA ILE A 373 -0.78 -3.88 -18.59
C ILE A 373 -0.35 -4.88 -19.67
N PHE A 374 -1.03 -4.86 -20.81
CA PHE A 374 -0.79 -5.80 -21.90
C PHE A 374 0.57 -5.56 -22.56
N LEU A 375 0.95 -4.29 -22.74
CA LEU A 375 2.21 -3.92 -23.34
C LEU A 375 3.40 -4.34 -22.46
N LEU A 376 3.39 -3.99 -21.18
CA LEU A 376 4.47 -4.36 -20.25
C LEU A 376 4.56 -5.87 -20.10
N SER A 377 3.44 -6.56 -19.90
CA SER A 377 3.41 -8.02 -19.79
C SER A 377 3.96 -8.71 -21.04
N ALA A 378 3.58 -8.23 -22.23
CA ALA A 378 4.10 -8.75 -23.49
C ALA A 378 5.60 -8.48 -23.64
N LEU A 379 6.09 -7.30 -23.28
CA LEU A 379 7.50 -6.95 -23.30
C LEU A 379 8.33 -7.82 -22.35
N PHE A 380 7.87 -7.99 -21.10
CA PHE A 380 8.55 -8.82 -20.11
C PHE A 380 8.57 -10.30 -20.53
N ALA A 381 7.44 -10.84 -21.01
CA ALA A 381 7.38 -12.19 -21.54
C ALA A 381 8.30 -12.39 -22.74
N LEU A 382 8.28 -11.48 -23.71
CA LEU A 382 9.15 -11.50 -24.88
C LEU A 382 10.63 -11.41 -24.51
N PHE A 383 10.97 -10.50 -23.60
CA PHE A 383 12.32 -10.35 -23.06
C PHE A 383 12.82 -11.65 -22.44
N THR A 384 12.01 -12.26 -21.58
CA THR A 384 12.29 -13.53 -20.92
C THR A 384 12.53 -14.65 -21.94
N VAL A 385 11.69 -14.76 -22.98
CA VAL A 385 11.86 -15.74 -24.07
C VAL A 385 13.15 -15.52 -24.84
N LEU A 386 13.45 -14.28 -25.23
CA LEU A 386 14.66 -13.94 -25.99
C LEU A 386 15.94 -14.22 -25.18
N LEU A 387 15.91 -13.94 -23.88
CA LEU A 387 17.00 -14.24 -22.97
C LEU A 387 17.22 -15.75 -22.85
N SER A 388 16.13 -16.51 -22.72
CA SER A 388 16.12 -17.95 -22.54
C SER A 388 16.62 -18.71 -23.78
N CYS A 389 16.29 -18.28 -24.99
CA CYS A 389 16.73 -18.94 -26.22
C CYS A 389 18.18 -18.62 -26.63
N GLY A 390 18.81 -17.63 -25.98
CA GLY A 390 20.13 -17.13 -26.33
C GLY A 390 21.25 -18.14 -26.13
N LYS A 391 21.35 -18.82 -24.98
CA LYS A 391 22.34 -19.84 -24.68
C LYS A 391 22.18 -21.12 -25.52
N PRO A 392 20.93 -21.73 -25.61
CA PRO A 392 20.71 -22.90 -26.49
C PRO A 392 21.09 -22.60 -27.94
N GLY A 393 20.71 -21.44 -28.46
CA GLY A 393 21.11 -21.03 -29.82
C GLY A 393 22.61 -20.90 -30.04
N LYS A 394 23.38 -20.51 -29.01
CA LYS A 394 24.83 -20.50 -29.06
C LYS A 394 25.43 -21.92 -29.08
N ILE A 395 24.81 -22.86 -28.36
CA ILE A 395 25.25 -24.27 -28.32
C ILE A 395 25.06 -24.90 -29.70
N ALA A 396 23.88 -24.81 -30.31
CA ALA A 396 23.63 -25.33 -31.66
C ALA A 396 24.56 -24.75 -32.72
N ALA A 397 24.84 -23.43 -32.56
CA ALA A 397 25.76 -22.75 -33.50
C ALA A 397 27.21 -23.15 -33.38
N LYS A 398 27.70 -23.70 -32.26
CA LYS A 398 29.10 -24.11 -32.04
C LYS A 398 29.39 -25.53 -32.46
N VAL A 399 28.40 -26.45 -32.44
CA VAL A 399 28.62 -27.87 -32.80
C VAL A 399 29.05 -28.00 -34.24
N SER A 400 30.10 -28.79 -34.49
CA SER A 400 30.57 -29.07 -35.85
C SER A 400 29.69 -30.09 -36.57
N PRO A 401 29.65 -30.14 -37.92
CA PRO A 401 28.88 -31.15 -38.66
C PRO A 401 29.19 -32.58 -38.27
N VAL A 402 30.47 -32.91 -38.09
CA VAL A 402 30.94 -34.23 -37.69
C VAL A 402 30.53 -34.58 -36.26
N GLU A 403 30.67 -33.61 -35.34
CA GLU A 403 30.17 -33.80 -33.97
C GLU A 403 28.64 -33.94 -33.90
N ALA A 404 27.89 -33.24 -34.78
CA ALA A 404 26.43 -33.30 -34.78
C ALA A 404 25.89 -34.68 -35.17
N VAL A 405 26.51 -35.35 -36.13
CA VAL A 405 26.17 -36.72 -36.55
C VAL A 405 26.47 -37.74 -35.44
N ARG A 406 27.57 -37.52 -34.70
CA ARG A 406 27.99 -38.36 -33.57
C ARG A 406 27.54 -37.83 -32.23
N TYR A 407 26.68 -36.78 -32.22
CA TYR A 407 26.29 -36.10 -30.99
C TYR A 407 25.50 -37.06 -30.09
N THR A 408 26.14 -37.45 -29.02
CA THR A 408 25.50 -38.05 -27.86
C THR A 408 25.54 -37.02 -26.76
N ASP A 409 24.47 -36.85 -26.04
CA ASP A 409 24.30 -35.85 -24.94
C ASP A 409 25.33 -36.06 -23.79
N VAL A 410 26.24 -37.02 -23.99
CA VAL A 410 27.25 -37.46 -23.03
C VAL A 410 28.64 -37.14 -23.58
N LYS A 411 29.35 -36.24 -22.94
CA LYS A 411 30.80 -36.12 -23.12
C LYS A 411 31.44 -37.40 -22.60
N ALA A 412 32.13 -38.15 -23.52
CA ALA A 412 32.96 -39.26 -23.11
C ALA A 412 34.00 -38.73 -22.11
N HIS A 413 33.91 -39.15 -20.87
CA HIS A 413 34.91 -38.84 -19.86
C HIS A 413 36.16 -39.67 -20.18
N THR A 414 37.19 -39.03 -20.69
CA THR A 414 38.56 -39.58 -20.78
C THR A 414 39.20 -39.57 -19.39
N GLY A 415 38.56 -40.18 -18.42
CA GLY A 415 39.09 -40.35 -17.08
C GLY A 415 39.24 -41.80 -16.73
N LYS A 416 40.33 -42.17 -16.00
CA LYS A 416 40.69 -43.51 -15.55
C LYS A 416 39.46 -44.32 -15.15
N SER A 417 39.34 -45.53 -15.73
CA SER A 417 38.33 -46.56 -15.43
C SER A 417 38.21 -46.74 -13.90
N ARG A 418 37.14 -46.31 -13.33
CA ARG A 418 36.80 -46.61 -11.93
C ARG A 418 36.27 -48.03 -11.88
N ARG A 419 36.79 -48.80 -10.95
CA ARG A 419 36.35 -50.15 -10.61
C ARG A 419 34.83 -50.27 -10.60
N SER A 420 34.32 -51.38 -11.23
CA SER A 420 32.94 -51.80 -11.25
C SER A 420 32.28 -51.73 -9.84
N ARG A 421 31.40 -50.78 -9.65
CA ARG A 421 30.50 -50.76 -8.48
C ARG A 421 29.36 -51.71 -8.73
N LYS A 422 28.78 -52.28 -7.66
CA LYS A 422 27.58 -53.16 -7.70
C LYS A 422 26.52 -52.58 -8.63
N THR A 423 26.11 -53.32 -9.63
CA THR A 423 25.13 -53.01 -10.67
C THR A 423 23.69 -53.17 -10.13
N GLY A 424 23.29 -52.29 -9.22
CA GLY A 424 21.88 -52.23 -8.77
C GLY A 424 21.09 -51.15 -9.52
N VAL A 425 19.79 -51.34 -9.68
CA VAL A 425 18.85 -50.42 -10.35
C VAL A 425 18.95 -48.98 -9.78
N LEU A 426 19.12 -48.84 -8.47
CA LEU A 426 19.27 -47.54 -7.82
C LEU A 426 20.64 -46.86 -8.22
N SER A 427 21.72 -47.69 -8.30
CA SER A 427 23.03 -47.09 -8.67
C SER A 427 23.03 -46.64 -10.12
N MET A 428 22.29 -47.29 -11.01
CA MET A 428 22.08 -46.89 -12.40
C MET A 428 21.27 -45.58 -12.47
N ALA A 429 20.20 -45.44 -11.69
CA ALA A 429 19.43 -44.19 -11.61
C ALA A 429 20.31 -43.02 -11.14
N PHE A 430 21.14 -43.23 -10.11
CA PHE A 430 22.07 -42.22 -9.60
C PHE A 430 23.17 -41.83 -10.66
N ALA A 431 23.70 -42.81 -11.38
CA ALA A 431 24.66 -42.59 -12.44
C ALA A 431 24.05 -41.77 -13.60
N ASN A 432 22.78 -42.02 -13.91
CA ASN A 432 22.04 -41.28 -14.94
C ASN A 432 21.87 -39.78 -14.61
N LEU A 433 21.52 -39.44 -13.36
CA LEU A 433 21.49 -38.06 -12.93
C LEU A 433 22.86 -37.38 -13.07
N GLY A 434 23.94 -38.12 -12.79
CA GLY A 434 25.31 -37.62 -12.88
C GLY A 434 25.83 -37.37 -14.32
N ARG A 435 25.17 -37.92 -15.34
CA ARG A 435 25.57 -37.80 -16.77
C ARG A 435 25.43 -36.39 -17.30
N ASN A 436 24.38 -35.66 -16.88
CA ASN A 436 24.17 -34.26 -17.28
C ASN A 436 23.84 -33.36 -16.07
N LYS A 437 24.83 -33.15 -15.21
CA LYS A 437 24.71 -32.43 -13.94
C LYS A 437 24.03 -31.04 -14.08
N LYS A 438 24.34 -30.31 -15.17
CA LYS A 438 23.78 -28.98 -15.41
C LYS A 438 22.24 -29.03 -15.63
N LYS A 439 21.78 -30.00 -16.41
CA LYS A 439 20.34 -30.19 -16.65
C LYS A 439 19.64 -30.66 -15.40
N THR A 440 20.24 -31.61 -14.67
CA THR A 440 19.70 -32.12 -13.42
C THR A 440 19.52 -31.01 -12.37
N VAL A 441 20.56 -30.24 -12.11
CA VAL A 441 20.50 -29.12 -11.15
C VAL A 441 19.48 -28.05 -11.58
N LEU A 442 19.40 -27.74 -12.88
CA LEU A 442 18.44 -26.75 -13.38
C LEU A 442 16.99 -27.14 -13.15
N VAL A 443 16.67 -28.43 -13.39
CA VAL A 443 15.31 -28.98 -13.16
C VAL A 443 14.98 -28.98 -11.66
N MET A 444 15.91 -29.46 -10.86
CA MET A 444 15.76 -29.45 -9.40
C MET A 444 15.60 -28.02 -8.84
N ALA A 445 16.42 -27.08 -9.31
CA ALA A 445 16.34 -25.68 -8.89
C ALA A 445 15.02 -25.01 -9.31
N SER A 446 14.50 -25.31 -10.50
CA SER A 446 13.23 -24.77 -10.98
C SER A 446 12.03 -25.25 -10.15
N LEU A 447 12.05 -26.50 -9.70
CA LEU A 447 11.01 -27.04 -8.81
C LEU A 447 11.18 -26.50 -7.38
N ALA A 448 12.42 -26.42 -6.90
CA ALA A 448 12.75 -25.90 -5.58
C ALA A 448 12.34 -24.42 -5.41
N LEU A 449 12.51 -23.61 -6.46
CA LEU A 449 12.24 -22.17 -6.40
C LEU A 449 10.77 -21.87 -6.08
N ALA A 450 9.82 -22.68 -6.58
CA ALA A 450 8.41 -22.52 -6.25
C ALA A 450 8.16 -22.70 -4.73
N VAL A 451 8.85 -23.68 -4.13
CA VAL A 451 8.72 -23.96 -2.69
C VAL A 451 9.42 -22.90 -1.85
N VAL A 452 10.59 -22.42 -2.31
CA VAL A 452 11.30 -21.31 -1.64
C VAL A 452 10.44 -20.05 -1.63
N LEU A 453 9.80 -19.74 -2.76
CA LEU A 453 8.91 -18.57 -2.83
C LEU A 453 7.71 -18.73 -1.91
N LEU A 454 7.07 -19.92 -1.90
CA LEU A 454 5.98 -20.20 -0.97
C LEU A 454 6.45 -20.06 0.48
N ASN A 455 7.65 -20.51 0.79
CA ASN A 455 8.22 -20.39 2.12
C ASN A 455 8.44 -18.92 2.53
N VAL A 456 8.93 -18.08 1.60
CA VAL A 456 9.12 -16.64 1.84
C VAL A 456 7.76 -15.94 2.02
N VAL A 457 6.75 -16.28 1.19
CA VAL A 457 5.40 -15.71 1.36
C VAL A 457 4.78 -16.12 2.70
N THR A 458 4.94 -17.39 3.10
CA THR A 458 4.42 -17.86 4.40
C THR A 458 5.13 -17.20 5.57
N MET A 459 6.45 -16.98 5.46
CA MET A 459 7.23 -16.24 6.45
C MET A 459 6.77 -14.77 6.51
N PHE A 460 6.54 -14.15 5.37
CA PHE A 460 6.07 -12.77 5.28
C PHE A 460 4.70 -12.60 5.97
N VAL A 461 3.72 -13.41 5.59
CA VAL A 461 2.38 -13.32 6.17
C VAL A 461 2.35 -13.70 7.65
N GLY A 462 3.11 -14.74 8.03
CA GLY A 462 3.18 -15.19 9.43
C GLY A 462 4.08 -14.31 10.31
N GLY A 463 4.91 -13.45 9.73
CA GLY A 463 5.74 -12.49 10.45
C GLY A 463 5.02 -11.21 10.88
N PHE A 464 3.80 -11.00 10.44
CA PHE A 464 2.97 -9.92 10.91
C PHE A 464 2.55 -10.15 12.36
N ASP A 465 3.03 -9.28 13.25
CA ASP A 465 2.81 -9.35 14.68
C ASP A 465 1.57 -8.52 15.07
N MET A 466 0.50 -9.23 15.43
CA MET A 466 -0.78 -8.65 15.83
C MET A 466 -0.66 -7.79 17.10
N GLU A 467 0.08 -8.26 18.10
CA GLU A 467 0.25 -7.57 19.36
C GLU A 467 0.98 -6.23 19.15
N LYS A 468 2.05 -6.28 18.35
CA LYS A 468 2.82 -5.08 18.01
C LYS A 468 1.97 -4.07 17.22
N TYR A 469 1.15 -4.55 16.28
CA TYR A 469 0.22 -3.70 15.53
C TYR A 469 -0.83 -3.06 16.43
N LEU A 470 -1.43 -3.85 17.32
CA LEU A 470 -2.49 -3.37 18.22
C LEU A 470 -1.95 -2.38 19.26
N SER A 471 -0.73 -2.58 19.79
CA SER A 471 -0.14 -1.67 20.78
C SER A 471 0.03 -0.24 20.29
N GLU A 472 0.21 -0.04 18.97
CA GLU A 472 0.29 1.28 18.35
C GLU A 472 -1.10 1.89 18.04
N ARG A 473 -2.10 1.02 17.81
CA ARG A 473 -3.44 1.45 17.40
C ARG A 473 -4.36 1.76 18.57
N THR A 474 -4.23 1.01 19.66
CA THR A 474 -5.13 1.15 20.80
C THR A 474 -4.42 0.80 22.12
N CYS A 475 -4.72 1.57 23.17
CA CYS A 475 -4.24 1.31 24.52
C CYS A 475 -5.19 0.43 25.33
N ALA A 476 -6.39 0.14 24.84
CA ALA A 476 -7.45 -0.61 25.53
C ALA A 476 -8.38 -1.28 24.53
N ASP A 477 -9.38 -2.01 25.06
CA ASP A 477 -10.39 -2.64 24.22
C ASP A 477 -11.26 -1.60 23.49
N PHE A 478 -11.60 -0.49 24.18
CA PHE A 478 -12.38 0.62 23.59
C PHE A 478 -11.82 1.97 24.01
N ILE A 479 -11.87 2.90 23.07
CA ILE A 479 -11.57 4.32 23.25
C ILE A 479 -12.82 5.07 22.79
N VAL A 480 -13.42 5.85 23.68
CA VAL A 480 -14.68 6.55 23.41
C VAL A 480 -14.49 8.04 23.64
N SER A 481 -14.92 8.83 22.69
CA SER A 481 -14.95 10.29 22.78
C SER A 481 -15.95 10.87 21.77
N THR A 482 -15.89 12.17 21.55
CA THR A 482 -16.66 12.81 20.49
C THR A 482 -15.92 12.79 19.16
N THR A 483 -16.62 13.12 18.10
CA THR A 483 -16.06 13.27 16.74
C THR A 483 -14.88 14.23 16.69
N ASP A 484 -14.94 15.31 17.49
CA ASP A 484 -13.91 16.34 17.50
C ASP A 484 -12.58 15.82 18.05
N TYR A 485 -12.62 14.95 19.07
CA TYR A 485 -11.42 14.27 19.56
C TYR A 485 -10.74 13.46 18.45
N PHE A 486 -11.50 12.62 17.74
CA PHE A 486 -10.95 11.76 16.68
C PHE A 486 -10.52 12.52 15.41
N ARG A 487 -11.04 13.72 15.20
CA ARG A 487 -10.66 14.62 14.11
C ARG A 487 -9.61 15.65 14.50
N SER A 488 -9.19 15.65 15.76
CA SER A 488 -8.24 16.62 16.32
C SER A 488 -8.69 18.07 16.21
N VAL A 489 -9.98 18.28 16.32
CA VAL A 489 -10.59 19.60 16.37
C VAL A 489 -10.73 20.01 17.83
N SER A 490 -10.20 21.21 18.17
CA SER A 490 -10.41 21.77 19.51
C SER A 490 -11.88 22.13 19.67
N ALA A 491 -12.57 21.42 20.56
CA ALA A 491 -13.98 21.65 20.86
C ALA A 491 -14.16 22.07 22.32
N ALA A 492 -15.24 22.79 22.60
CA ALA A 492 -15.66 23.12 23.96
C ALA A 492 -16.32 21.93 24.69
N GLY A 493 -16.61 20.86 23.97
CA GLY A 493 -17.31 19.70 24.51
C GLY A 493 -16.76 18.38 23.94
N PHE A 494 -15.98 17.69 24.75
CA PHE A 494 -15.63 16.30 24.55
C PHE A 494 -16.61 15.38 25.31
N ILE A 495 -16.22 14.13 25.58
CA ILE A 495 -17.08 13.20 26.33
C ILE A 495 -17.50 13.77 27.71
N THR A 496 -18.74 13.57 28.06
CA THR A 496 -19.29 14.08 29.34
C THR A 496 -19.30 12.99 30.42
N PRO A 497 -19.26 13.35 31.72
CA PRO A 497 -19.45 12.40 32.81
C PRO A 497 -20.77 11.60 32.73
N GLU A 498 -21.82 12.21 32.16
CA GLU A 498 -23.10 11.57 31.93
C GLU A 498 -22.99 10.45 30.87
N ASP A 499 -22.28 10.70 29.78
CA ASP A 499 -22.01 9.68 28.74
C ASP A 499 -21.23 8.50 29.33
N VAL A 500 -20.19 8.78 30.13
CA VAL A 500 -19.41 7.75 30.82
C VAL A 500 -20.29 6.92 31.75
N SER A 501 -21.11 7.57 32.58
CA SER A 501 -22.02 6.88 33.49
C SER A 501 -23.05 6.02 32.76
N GLU A 502 -23.47 6.43 31.57
CA GLU A 502 -24.41 5.66 30.74
C GLU A 502 -23.69 4.44 30.14
N ILE A 503 -22.43 4.59 29.65
CA ILE A 503 -21.64 3.48 29.15
C ILE A 503 -21.39 2.44 30.25
N GLU A 504 -20.94 2.85 31.45
CA GLU A 504 -20.67 1.97 32.59
C GLU A 504 -21.90 1.21 33.11
N LYS A 505 -23.07 1.73 32.92
CA LYS A 505 -24.33 1.02 33.25
C LYS A 505 -24.65 -0.12 32.28
N ASN A 506 -24.21 -0.02 31.03
CA ASN A 506 -24.61 -0.93 29.97
C ASN A 506 -23.45 -1.84 29.51
N VAL A 507 -22.20 -1.54 29.89
CA VAL A 507 -21.00 -2.29 29.52
C VAL A 507 -20.34 -2.84 30.79
N GLN A 508 -19.87 -4.09 30.71
CA GLN A 508 -19.06 -4.66 31.79
C GLN A 508 -17.61 -4.18 31.65
N VAL A 509 -17.18 -3.35 32.58
CA VAL A 509 -15.85 -2.75 32.59
C VAL A 509 -14.97 -3.45 33.61
N SER A 510 -13.76 -3.87 33.21
CA SER A 510 -12.74 -4.42 34.13
C SER A 510 -11.74 -3.35 34.58
N LEU A 511 -11.36 -2.46 33.68
CA LEU A 511 -10.50 -1.31 33.93
C LEU A 511 -11.01 -0.14 33.09
N SER A 512 -11.05 1.05 33.67
CA SER A 512 -11.35 2.27 32.91
C SER A 512 -10.51 3.44 33.39
N GLY A 513 -10.42 4.45 32.56
CA GLY A 513 -9.75 5.70 32.88
C GLY A 513 -10.11 6.81 31.91
N MET A 514 -9.88 8.01 32.33
CA MET A 514 -10.12 9.19 31.54
C MET A 514 -8.82 9.98 31.29
N GLY A 515 -8.72 10.55 30.11
CA GLY A 515 -7.75 11.57 29.79
C GLY A 515 -8.37 12.96 29.83
N TYR A 516 -7.57 13.95 30.20
CA TYR A 516 -8.01 15.31 30.43
C TYR A 516 -7.04 16.32 29.83
N LEU A 517 -7.55 17.49 29.42
CA LEU A 517 -6.77 18.69 29.17
C LEU A 517 -6.97 19.73 30.27
N PRO A 518 -6.01 20.61 30.54
CA PRO A 518 -6.23 21.76 31.41
C PRO A 518 -7.27 22.69 30.78
N GLY A 519 -8.14 23.27 31.61
CA GLY A 519 -9.19 24.18 31.15
C GLY A 519 -8.66 25.52 30.63
N MET A 520 -7.37 25.62 30.31
CA MET A 520 -6.67 26.80 29.86
C MET A 520 -5.48 26.49 28.98
N ASP A 521 -4.95 27.50 28.26
CA ASP A 521 -3.72 27.34 27.47
C ASP A 521 -2.51 27.14 28.38
N THR A 522 -1.58 26.28 27.91
CA THR A 522 -0.35 25.95 28.64
C THR A 522 0.89 26.22 27.79
N ARG A 523 1.90 26.79 28.43
CA ARG A 523 3.22 27.04 27.86
C ARG A 523 4.29 26.38 28.71
N ALA A 524 5.33 25.87 28.09
CA ALA A 524 6.46 25.32 28.82
C ALA A 524 7.78 25.95 28.38
N TRP A 525 8.69 26.07 29.33
CA TRP A 525 10.09 26.38 29.08
C TRP A 525 10.82 25.09 28.68
N MET A 526 11.21 24.98 27.41
CA MET A 526 11.87 23.82 26.86
C MET A 526 13.26 24.15 26.30
N LYS A 527 14.14 23.18 26.18
CA LYS A 527 15.47 23.40 25.58
C LYS A 527 15.30 23.84 24.12
N GLU A 528 15.99 24.93 23.73
CA GLU A 528 15.88 25.47 22.37
C GLU A 528 16.19 24.42 21.30
N GLU A 529 17.16 23.53 21.54
CA GLU A 529 17.53 22.52 20.58
C GLU A 529 16.42 21.44 20.43
N ALA A 530 15.73 21.06 21.50
CA ALA A 530 14.57 20.16 21.42
C ALA A 530 13.46 20.77 20.55
N TRP A 531 13.16 22.05 20.80
CA TRP A 531 12.18 22.80 20.02
C TRP A 531 12.58 22.87 18.54
N ARG A 532 13.84 23.21 18.24
CA ARG A 532 14.35 23.28 16.88
C ARG A 532 14.28 21.94 16.16
N GLN A 533 14.60 20.84 16.84
CA GLN A 533 14.58 19.51 16.26
C GLN A 533 13.17 19.09 15.86
N ASP A 534 12.18 19.36 16.69
CA ASP A 534 10.80 19.07 16.34
C ASP A 534 10.30 19.97 15.19
N MET A 535 10.65 21.26 15.21
CA MET A 535 10.32 22.18 14.13
C MET A 535 10.91 21.79 12.77
N ARG A 536 12.10 21.18 12.74
CA ARG A 536 12.75 20.68 11.49
C ARG A 536 11.94 19.63 10.74
N ARG A 537 11.00 18.97 11.38
CA ARG A 537 10.10 18.02 10.72
C ARG A 537 9.20 18.67 9.67
N TRP A 538 8.88 19.97 9.88
CA TRP A 538 7.85 20.66 9.08
C TRP A 538 8.32 21.99 8.50
N ASN A 539 9.48 22.51 8.92
CA ASN A 539 9.96 23.84 8.59
C ASN A 539 11.43 23.83 8.17
N THR A 540 11.80 24.77 7.30
CA THR A 540 13.19 25.03 6.96
C THR A 540 13.90 25.78 8.09
N GLU A 541 15.24 25.73 8.14
CA GLU A 541 16.03 26.49 9.13
C GLU A 541 15.76 28.01 9.08
N GLU A 542 15.45 28.55 7.91
CA GLU A 542 15.10 29.95 7.76
C GLU A 542 13.77 30.27 8.45
N GLN A 543 12.76 29.47 8.24
CA GLN A 543 11.46 29.57 8.90
C GLN A 543 11.57 29.39 10.42
N ILE A 544 12.38 28.45 10.88
CA ILE A 544 12.65 28.24 12.30
C ILE A 544 13.31 29.50 12.93
N ASN A 545 14.30 30.06 12.25
CA ASN A 545 14.98 31.28 12.71
C ASN A 545 14.07 32.52 12.68
N GLN A 546 13.08 32.57 11.82
CA GLN A 546 12.04 33.60 11.86
C GLN A 546 11.10 33.42 13.05
N GLN A 547 10.61 32.20 13.26
CA GLN A 547 9.64 31.89 14.29
C GLN A 547 10.19 32.09 15.72
N ILE A 548 11.44 31.73 15.98
CA ILE A 548 12.04 31.84 17.33
C ILE A 548 12.18 33.28 17.78
N ARG A 549 12.29 34.28 16.86
CA ARG A 549 12.41 35.69 17.20
C ARG A 549 11.25 36.25 18.02
N TYR A 550 10.09 35.65 17.89
CA TYR A 550 8.86 36.07 18.53
C TYR A 550 8.47 35.19 19.72
N ARG A 551 9.38 34.34 20.18
CA ARG A 551 9.17 33.53 21.38
C ARG A 551 10.03 34.02 22.52
N PRO A 552 9.53 33.99 23.77
CA PRO A 552 10.37 34.24 24.92
C PRO A 552 11.54 33.26 24.95
N CYS A 553 12.78 33.77 25.04
CA CYS A 553 13.98 32.94 25.11
C CYS A 553 14.81 33.40 26.33
N LYS A 554 15.26 32.44 27.14
CA LYS A 554 16.08 32.69 28.32
C LYS A 554 16.98 31.49 28.60
N ASP A 555 18.28 31.76 28.80
CA ASP A 555 19.26 30.74 29.25
C ASP A 555 19.29 29.46 28.37
N GLY A 556 19.14 29.60 27.05
CA GLY A 556 19.09 28.47 26.11
C GLY A 556 17.79 27.71 26.13
N MET A 557 16.75 28.25 26.76
CA MET A 557 15.37 27.76 26.76
C MET A 557 14.49 28.67 25.91
N VAL A 558 13.47 28.09 25.35
CA VAL A 558 12.40 28.78 24.61
C VAL A 558 11.07 28.44 25.27
N GLN A 559 10.20 29.43 25.43
CA GLN A 559 8.82 29.21 25.88
C GLN A 559 7.92 29.12 24.67
N ASP A 560 7.26 27.97 24.54
CA ASP A 560 6.26 27.77 23.49
C ASP A 560 5.07 26.95 24.03
N ARG A 561 4.09 26.77 23.22
CA ARG A 561 2.91 25.97 23.54
C ARG A 561 3.34 24.57 24.00
N ALA A 562 2.73 24.07 25.04
CA ALA A 562 2.96 22.74 25.54
C ALA A 562 1.63 21.98 25.61
N GLN A 563 1.65 20.72 25.18
CA GLN A 563 0.52 19.85 25.40
C GLN A 563 0.68 19.18 26.76
N LEU A 564 -0.20 19.52 27.67
CA LEU A 564 -0.23 18.97 29.02
C LEU A 564 -1.47 18.10 29.16
N GLU A 565 -1.27 16.82 29.42
CA GLU A 565 -2.36 15.87 29.57
C GLU A 565 -2.41 15.32 30.98
N GLY A 566 -3.59 15.43 31.61
CA GLY A 566 -3.90 14.79 32.87
C GLY A 566 -4.45 13.40 32.62
N LEU A 567 -3.91 12.39 33.27
CA LEU A 567 -4.41 11.02 33.16
C LEU A 567 -4.85 10.50 34.53
N ASP A 568 -5.90 9.66 34.54
CA ASP A 568 -6.27 8.86 35.70
C ASP A 568 -5.19 7.81 35.99
N GLU A 569 -5.11 7.34 37.23
CA GLU A 569 -4.09 6.37 37.69
C GLU A 569 -4.05 5.11 36.81
N SER A 570 -5.21 4.62 36.37
CA SER A 570 -5.34 3.47 35.49
C SER A 570 -4.66 3.66 34.13
N LEU A 571 -4.73 4.87 33.55
CA LEU A 571 -4.09 5.20 32.28
C LEU A 571 -2.60 5.51 32.47
N LEU A 572 -2.20 6.14 33.57
CA LEU A 572 -0.79 6.31 33.91
C LEU A 572 -0.08 4.96 33.96
N GLY A 573 -0.76 3.94 34.53
CA GLY A 573 -0.26 2.56 34.59
C GLY A 573 -0.09 1.87 33.21
N LYS A 574 -0.72 2.38 32.17
CA LYS A 574 -0.60 1.87 30.78
C LYS A 574 0.53 2.53 29.97
N LEU A 575 1.14 3.62 30.48
CA LEU A 575 2.23 4.29 29.78
C LEU A 575 3.47 3.39 29.68
N GLN A 576 4.08 3.38 28.52
CA GLN A 576 5.39 2.75 28.34
C GLN A 576 6.48 3.68 28.88
N VAL A 577 7.08 3.32 30.00
CA VAL A 577 8.21 4.05 30.58
C VAL A 577 9.49 3.69 29.84
N VAL A 578 10.14 4.68 29.26
CA VAL A 578 11.44 4.53 28.56
C VAL A 578 12.59 4.58 29.56
N GLU A 579 12.53 5.55 30.46
CA GLU A 579 13.52 5.74 31.53
C GLU A 579 12.88 6.48 32.70
N GLY A 580 13.31 6.21 33.92
CA GLY A 580 12.79 6.83 35.15
C GLY A 580 11.70 6.01 35.82
N ASP A 581 10.86 6.68 36.62
CA ASP A 581 9.74 6.08 37.36
C ASP A 581 8.56 7.06 37.42
N ILE A 582 7.37 6.59 37.07
CA ILE A 582 6.10 7.35 37.13
C ILE A 582 5.44 7.32 38.50
N SER A 583 5.89 6.44 39.42
CA SER A 583 5.31 6.31 40.75
C SER A 583 5.19 7.63 41.52
N PRO A 584 6.15 8.57 41.44
CA PRO A 584 6.03 9.87 42.08
C PRO A 584 4.83 10.71 41.62
N MET A 585 4.33 10.48 40.40
CA MET A 585 3.16 11.22 39.87
C MET A 585 1.85 10.79 40.55
N LEU A 586 1.82 9.62 41.19
CA LEU A 586 0.65 9.10 41.89
C LEU A 586 0.56 9.61 43.35
N GLU A 587 1.60 10.27 43.85
CA GLU A 587 1.58 10.84 45.19
C GLU A 587 0.83 12.17 45.20
N PRO A 588 -0.09 12.41 46.14
CA PRO A 588 -0.79 13.68 46.26
C PRO A 588 0.19 14.86 46.38
N GLU A 589 -0.08 15.95 45.70
CA GLU A 589 0.75 17.17 45.71
C GLU A 589 2.18 16.99 45.13
N SER A 590 2.45 15.86 44.49
CA SER A 590 3.70 15.66 43.78
C SER A 590 3.86 16.72 42.65
N LYS A 591 5.04 17.35 42.61
CA LYS A 591 5.43 18.20 41.49
C LYS A 591 6.26 17.41 40.46
N SER A 592 5.79 16.20 40.14
CA SER A 592 6.44 15.29 39.21
C SER A 592 5.68 15.24 37.90
N ILE A 593 6.42 15.23 36.80
CA ILE A 593 5.87 15.21 35.43
C ILE A 593 6.65 14.21 34.58
N ALA A 594 5.99 13.55 33.67
CA ALA A 594 6.62 12.75 32.64
C ALA A 594 6.66 13.51 31.30
N LEU A 595 7.78 13.38 30.58
CA LEU A 595 7.91 13.93 29.23
C LEU A 595 7.64 12.81 28.23
N ALA A 596 6.75 13.05 27.28
CA ALA A 596 6.56 12.17 26.14
C ALA A 596 7.73 12.39 25.15
N VAL A 597 8.44 11.31 24.87
CA VAL A 597 9.59 11.34 23.95
C VAL A 597 9.20 10.75 22.61
N PRO A 598 9.76 11.27 21.49
CA PRO A 598 9.39 10.80 20.16
C PRO A 598 9.90 9.38 19.90
N VAL A 599 9.11 8.62 19.19
CA VAL A 599 9.45 7.30 18.68
C VAL A 599 9.37 7.28 17.16
N ASP A 600 10.22 6.48 16.54
CA ASP A 600 10.11 6.21 15.10
C ASP A 600 9.01 5.17 14.82
N ASP A 601 8.72 4.91 13.53
CA ASP A 601 7.72 3.93 13.12
C ASP A 601 8.02 2.49 13.61
N TYR A 602 9.21 2.25 14.12
CA TYR A 602 9.65 0.95 14.68
C TYR A 602 9.59 0.91 16.22
N GLY A 603 9.10 1.97 16.86
CA GLY A 603 9.06 2.11 18.31
C GLY A 603 10.42 2.41 18.95
N ASN A 604 11.43 2.81 18.16
CA ASN A 604 12.71 3.21 18.72
C ASN A 604 12.65 4.67 19.15
N VAL A 605 13.01 4.92 20.38
CA VAL A 605 13.11 6.27 20.93
C VAL A 605 14.30 6.99 20.31
N TYR A 606 14.14 8.26 19.96
CA TYR A 606 15.20 9.07 19.40
C TYR A 606 15.15 10.51 19.94
N GLY A 607 16.27 11.24 19.88
CA GLY A 607 16.35 12.66 20.22
C GLY A 607 16.23 12.99 21.70
N THR A 608 16.30 11.98 22.60
CA THR A 608 16.18 12.18 24.07
C THR A 608 17.28 13.09 24.65
N GLU A 609 18.42 13.15 24.00
CA GLU A 609 19.53 14.04 24.38
C GLU A 609 19.17 15.52 24.36
N TYR A 610 18.14 15.89 23.65
CA TYR A 610 17.66 17.28 23.58
C TYR A 610 16.62 17.62 24.64
N TYR A 611 15.98 16.62 25.25
CA TYR A 611 14.94 16.83 26.27
C TYR A 611 15.57 17.13 27.67
N HIS A 612 14.73 17.56 28.61
CA HIS A 612 15.13 17.63 30.02
C HIS A 612 15.44 16.22 30.52
N ALA A 613 16.57 16.08 31.20
CA ALA A 613 16.94 14.81 31.80
C ALA A 613 16.03 14.48 33.00
N ILE A 614 16.01 13.23 33.39
CA ILE A 614 15.31 12.80 34.61
C ILE A 614 15.96 13.46 35.81
N GLY A 615 15.14 14.10 36.65
CA GLY A 615 15.60 14.91 37.79
C GLY A 615 15.77 16.41 37.47
N ASP A 616 15.76 16.81 36.18
CA ASP A 616 15.74 18.21 35.80
C ASP A 616 14.38 18.86 36.15
N GLU A 617 14.38 20.18 36.28
CA GLU A 617 13.16 20.97 36.49
C GLU A 617 12.64 21.50 35.14
N VAL A 618 11.35 21.39 34.91
CA VAL A 618 10.62 22.02 33.80
C VAL A 618 9.53 22.93 34.34
N THR A 619 9.47 24.17 33.84
CA THR A 619 8.46 25.14 34.26
C THR A 619 7.35 25.22 33.23
N VAL A 620 6.13 25.03 33.71
CA VAL A 620 4.89 25.15 32.95
C VAL A 620 4.14 26.41 33.38
N SER A 621 3.75 27.22 32.45
CA SER A 621 2.90 28.41 32.63
C SER A 621 1.46 28.05 32.27
N TYR A 622 0.58 28.08 33.26
CA TYR A 622 -0.87 28.01 33.10
C TYR A 622 -1.37 29.43 32.80
N VAL A 623 -1.82 29.67 31.58
CA VAL A 623 -2.09 31.00 31.05
C VAL A 623 -3.54 31.40 31.37
N THR A 624 -3.73 32.43 32.20
CA THR A 624 -5.06 32.99 32.55
C THR A 624 -5.45 34.16 31.62
N ASP A 625 -4.49 34.90 31.13
CA ASP A 625 -4.67 35.88 30.06
C ASP A 625 -3.48 35.83 29.09
N GLY A 626 -3.79 35.66 27.83
CA GLY A 626 -2.81 35.61 26.75
C GLY A 626 -3.49 35.77 25.41
N GLY A 627 -2.72 35.99 24.37
CA GLY A 627 -3.25 36.14 23.03
C GLY A 627 -2.22 36.45 21.99
N TYR A 628 -2.62 36.32 20.75
CA TYR A 628 -1.77 36.71 19.65
C TYR A 628 -1.71 38.25 19.54
N VAL A 629 -0.50 38.79 19.30
CA VAL A 629 -0.22 40.20 19.21
C VAL A 629 0.62 40.45 17.96
N ASN A 630 0.31 41.52 17.23
CA ASN A 630 1.14 41.99 16.14
C ASN A 630 2.32 42.76 16.72
N SER A 631 3.55 42.32 16.43
CA SER A 631 4.81 42.91 16.95
C SER A 631 5.03 44.33 16.51
N ARG A 632 4.36 44.82 15.47
CA ARG A 632 4.46 46.18 14.95
C ARG A 632 3.47 47.13 15.59
N THR A 633 2.27 46.69 15.88
CA THR A 633 1.19 47.53 16.41
C THR A 633 1.03 47.39 17.92
N GLY A 634 1.40 46.22 18.48
CA GLY A 634 1.14 45.87 19.87
C GLY A 634 -0.32 45.53 20.15
N GLU A 635 -1.14 45.39 19.11
CA GLU A 635 -2.58 45.09 19.20
C GLU A 635 -2.86 43.65 18.71
N ALA A 636 -4.09 43.18 18.89
CA ALA A 636 -4.52 41.92 18.32
C ALA A 636 -4.34 41.92 16.78
N PRO A 637 -3.91 40.81 16.20
CA PRO A 637 -3.65 40.78 14.75
C PRO A 637 -4.95 41.01 13.99
N GLU A 638 -4.86 41.81 12.93
CA GLU A 638 -5.92 42.06 11.98
C GLU A 638 -5.76 41.19 10.71
N ASN A 639 -6.83 41.08 9.93
CA ASN A 639 -6.77 40.42 8.63
C ASN A 639 -5.79 41.15 7.71
N GLY A 640 -4.82 40.45 7.16
CA GLY A 640 -3.73 41.03 6.36
C GLY A 640 -2.40 41.20 7.07
N ASP A 641 -2.34 40.99 8.40
CA ASP A 641 -1.10 40.94 9.11
C ASP A 641 -0.23 39.75 8.69
N LYS A 642 1.05 40.03 8.47
CA LYS A 642 1.98 38.94 8.12
C LYS A 642 2.18 38.03 9.32
N ARG A 643 2.09 36.71 9.10
CA ARG A 643 2.29 35.72 10.15
C ARG A 643 3.63 35.86 10.87
N GLU A 644 4.64 36.36 10.19
CA GLU A 644 5.96 36.62 10.74
C GLU A 644 5.99 37.79 11.77
N ASP A 645 4.97 38.64 11.76
CA ASP A 645 4.83 39.79 12.69
C ASP A 645 3.92 39.44 13.88
N VAL A 646 3.30 38.24 13.88
CA VAL A 646 2.35 37.82 14.90
C VAL A 646 3.01 36.83 15.83
N TYR A 647 2.98 37.10 17.14
CA TYR A 647 3.49 36.25 18.20
C TYR A 647 2.46 36.10 19.30
N TYR A 648 2.61 35.06 20.12
CA TYR A 648 1.73 34.85 21.27
C TYR A 648 2.38 35.48 22.51
N GLU A 649 1.62 36.32 23.21
CA GLU A 649 2.03 37.00 24.43
C GLU A 649 1.28 36.42 25.63
N VAL A 650 2.00 35.97 26.64
CA VAL A 650 1.42 35.63 27.96
C VAL A 650 1.39 36.88 28.80
N ARG A 651 0.21 37.42 29.07
CA ARG A 651 0.01 38.61 29.90
C ARG A 651 -0.14 38.28 31.38
N GLU A 652 -0.89 37.22 31.66
CA GLU A 652 -1.11 36.71 33.01
C GLU A 652 -1.11 35.17 33.01
N GLY A 653 -0.50 34.59 34.03
CA GLY A 653 -0.45 33.13 34.18
C GLY A 653 0.25 32.72 35.47
N LYS A 654 0.03 31.49 35.86
CA LYS A 654 0.68 30.85 37.01
C LYS A 654 1.79 29.93 36.53
N GLU A 655 3.02 30.21 36.93
CA GLU A 655 4.13 29.30 36.66
C GLU A 655 4.26 28.27 37.75
N VAL A 656 4.37 27.01 37.35
CA VAL A 656 4.59 25.86 38.23
C VAL A 656 5.80 25.09 37.72
N THR A 657 6.73 24.82 38.60
CA THR A 657 7.91 24.03 38.27
C THR A 657 7.71 22.58 38.73
N TYR A 658 7.95 21.67 37.79
CA TYR A 658 7.85 20.23 38.01
C TYR A 658 9.23 19.58 37.85
N THR A 659 9.44 18.48 38.58
CA THR A 659 10.58 17.62 38.38
C THR A 659 10.26 16.55 37.35
N VAL A 660 11.09 16.37 36.33
CA VAL A 660 10.95 15.32 35.35
C VAL A 660 11.24 13.98 36.00
N CYS A 661 10.23 13.13 36.17
CA CYS A 661 10.37 11.84 36.85
C CYS A 661 10.57 10.68 35.88
N ALA A 662 10.10 10.82 34.65
CA ALA A 662 10.21 9.78 33.64
C ALA A 662 10.17 10.35 32.22
N TRP A 663 10.76 9.59 31.29
CA TRP A 663 10.45 9.66 29.86
C TRP A 663 9.48 8.55 29.51
N VAL A 664 8.44 8.89 28.80
CA VAL A 664 7.37 7.94 28.44
C VAL A 664 7.09 7.99 26.94
N VAL A 665 6.57 6.90 26.41
CA VAL A 665 5.89 6.90 25.10
C VAL A 665 4.42 7.13 25.36
N LEU A 666 3.88 8.21 24.79
CA LEU A 666 2.47 8.55 24.85
C LEU A 666 1.83 8.10 23.53
N PRO A 667 1.06 6.98 23.52
CA PRO A 667 0.42 6.52 22.29
C PRO A 667 -0.66 7.50 21.82
N ASN A 668 -0.81 7.65 20.52
CA ASN A 668 -1.87 8.46 19.91
C ASN A 668 -3.28 8.08 20.39
N SER A 669 -3.46 6.86 20.87
CA SER A 669 -4.71 6.37 21.41
C SER A 669 -5.05 6.90 22.83
N MET A 670 -4.08 7.51 23.50
CA MET A 670 -4.21 8.09 24.85
C MET A 670 -4.06 9.60 24.85
N SER A 671 -3.66 10.19 23.73
CA SER A 671 -3.35 11.61 23.61
C SER A 671 -4.42 12.32 22.79
N PHE A 672 -4.59 13.63 23.02
CA PHE A 672 -5.29 14.50 22.08
C PHE A 672 -4.50 14.53 20.77
N ARG A 673 -5.00 13.79 19.83
CA ARG A 673 -4.31 13.42 18.58
C ARG A 673 -3.77 14.64 17.84
N TYR A 674 -2.56 14.50 17.32
CA TYR A 674 -1.74 15.53 16.70
C TYR A 674 -1.15 16.54 17.70
N GLY A 675 -0.14 16.06 18.41
CA GLY A 675 0.67 16.87 19.30
C GLY A 675 1.12 18.20 18.70
N ILE A 676 1.45 19.09 19.54
CA ILE A 676 1.80 20.47 19.19
C ILE A 676 3.17 20.49 18.52
N VAL A 677 3.23 20.96 17.29
CA VAL A 677 4.49 21.14 16.57
C VAL A 677 5.40 22.15 17.32
N GLY A 678 6.60 21.71 17.70
CA GLY A 678 7.59 22.51 18.40
C GLY A 678 7.40 22.58 19.91
N GLY A 679 6.41 21.89 20.47
CA GLY A 679 6.12 21.87 21.90
C GLY A 679 6.48 20.57 22.59
N TYR A 680 6.62 20.62 23.93
CA TYR A 680 6.66 19.40 24.73
C TYR A 680 5.25 18.81 24.88
N GLU A 681 5.18 17.48 24.75
CA GLU A 681 4.05 16.72 25.25
C GLU A 681 4.41 16.20 26.63
N MET A 682 3.55 16.47 27.60
CA MET A 682 3.81 16.20 29.01
C MET A 682 2.60 15.55 29.64
N VAL A 683 2.85 14.64 30.55
CA VAL A 683 1.81 13.90 31.26
C VAL A 683 2.00 14.06 32.76
N LEU A 684 0.88 14.28 33.46
CA LEU A 684 0.82 14.25 34.92
C LEU A 684 -0.50 13.66 35.40
N SER A 685 -0.66 13.48 36.71
CA SER A 685 -1.94 13.03 37.25
C SER A 685 -3.00 14.14 37.11
N LYS A 686 -4.24 13.77 36.83
CA LYS A 686 -5.36 14.70 36.78
C LYS A 686 -5.43 15.60 38.03
N ASP A 687 -5.31 14.99 39.24
CA ASP A 687 -5.43 15.70 40.50
C ASP A 687 -4.34 16.78 40.68
N THR A 688 -3.11 16.48 40.26
CA THR A 688 -2.03 17.47 40.27
C THR A 688 -2.32 18.59 39.26
N MET A 689 -2.84 18.27 38.09
CA MET A 689 -3.17 19.26 37.07
C MET A 689 -4.26 20.22 37.53
N GLU A 690 -5.32 19.73 38.18
CA GLU A 690 -6.41 20.55 38.73
C GLU A 690 -5.92 21.43 39.89
N ALA A 691 -5.14 20.86 40.82
CA ALA A 691 -4.57 21.59 41.94
C ALA A 691 -3.62 22.72 41.49
N ASP A 692 -2.85 22.48 40.44
CA ASP A 692 -1.87 23.43 39.95
C ASP A 692 -2.45 24.49 39.00
N SER A 693 -3.35 24.11 38.12
CA SER A 693 -4.08 25.06 37.26
C SER A 693 -5.06 25.91 38.07
N GLY A 694 -5.63 25.36 39.12
CA GLY A 694 -6.75 25.99 39.87
C GLY A 694 -8.10 25.93 39.15
N MET A 695 -8.19 25.13 38.07
CA MET A 695 -9.38 24.92 37.26
C MET A 695 -9.70 23.43 37.14
N ALA A 696 -10.97 23.13 36.97
CA ALA A 696 -11.40 21.77 36.65
C ALA A 696 -10.82 21.33 35.28
N ALA A 697 -10.35 20.11 35.25
CA ALA A 697 -9.82 19.49 34.02
C ALA A 697 -10.95 19.16 33.06
N THR A 698 -10.74 19.36 31.77
CA THR A 698 -11.71 19.04 30.72
C THR A 698 -11.52 17.60 30.27
N PRO A 699 -12.51 16.72 30.45
CA PRO A 699 -12.45 15.35 29.97
C PRO A 699 -12.36 15.33 28.44
N ILE A 700 -11.42 14.55 27.90
CA ILE A 700 -11.22 14.45 26.44
C ILE A 700 -11.53 13.06 25.89
N VAL A 701 -11.25 12.01 26.65
CA VAL A 701 -11.39 10.64 26.20
C VAL A 701 -11.69 9.72 27.38
N TYR A 702 -12.54 8.75 27.14
CA TYR A 702 -12.81 7.63 28.06
C TYR A 702 -12.28 6.35 27.44
N VAL A 703 -11.49 5.63 28.22
CA VAL A 703 -10.81 4.41 27.80
C VAL A 703 -11.26 3.28 28.71
N LEU A 704 -11.60 2.13 28.15
CA LEU A 704 -12.06 0.99 28.94
C LEU A 704 -11.56 -0.35 28.39
N ASP A 705 -11.30 -1.28 29.33
CA ASP A 705 -11.09 -2.70 29.07
C ASP A 705 -12.26 -3.52 29.60
N THR A 706 -12.56 -4.60 28.93
CA THR A 706 -13.61 -5.56 29.31
C THR A 706 -13.01 -6.80 29.98
N PRO A 707 -13.77 -7.54 30.78
CA PRO A 707 -13.22 -8.69 31.49
C PRO A 707 -12.93 -9.91 30.60
N ASP A 708 -13.64 -10.06 29.50
CA ASP A 708 -13.51 -11.17 28.56
C ASP A 708 -14.09 -10.85 27.19
N GLY A 709 -13.90 -11.77 26.22
CA GLY A 709 -14.35 -11.56 24.84
C GLY A 709 -15.87 -11.57 24.65
N GLU A 710 -16.65 -12.10 25.60
CA GLU A 710 -18.12 -12.03 25.55
C GLU A 710 -18.58 -10.60 25.95
N ALA A 711 -17.98 -10.06 27.00
CA ALA A 711 -18.19 -8.69 27.41
C ALA A 711 -17.70 -7.69 26.34
N GLU A 712 -16.57 -7.97 25.68
CA GLU A 712 -16.05 -7.17 24.55
C GLU A 712 -17.09 -7.12 23.41
N ALA A 713 -17.65 -8.24 23.01
CA ALA A 713 -18.66 -8.30 21.95
C ALA A 713 -19.96 -7.59 22.33
N GLN A 714 -20.40 -7.66 23.61
CA GLN A 714 -21.58 -6.93 24.11
C GLN A 714 -21.32 -5.42 24.13
N ALA A 715 -20.13 -5.00 24.54
CA ALA A 715 -19.70 -3.60 24.53
C ALA A 715 -19.66 -3.03 23.09
N GLU A 716 -19.09 -3.79 22.15
CA GLU A 716 -19.08 -3.43 20.73
C GLU A 716 -20.49 -3.18 20.19
N ALA A 717 -21.42 -4.11 20.45
CA ALA A 717 -22.80 -3.99 20.00
C ALA A 717 -23.51 -2.75 20.63
N TYR A 718 -23.30 -2.50 21.92
CA TYR A 718 -23.86 -1.35 22.60
C TYR A 718 -23.29 -0.03 22.09
N LEU A 719 -21.97 0.09 21.98
CA LEU A 719 -21.30 1.31 21.51
C LEU A 719 -21.63 1.59 20.04
N SER A 720 -21.68 0.57 19.21
CA SER A 720 -22.12 0.70 17.82
C SER A 720 -23.53 1.26 17.72
N GLN A 721 -24.46 0.76 18.54
CA GLN A 721 -25.84 1.25 18.59
C GLN A 721 -25.90 2.68 19.13
N ARG A 722 -25.22 2.98 20.25
CA ARG A 722 -25.23 4.30 20.92
C ARG A 722 -24.61 5.39 20.07
N CYS A 723 -23.47 5.09 19.48
CA CYS A 723 -22.76 6.00 18.56
C CYS A 723 -23.46 6.13 17.20
N GLY A 724 -24.18 5.11 16.73
CA GLY A 724 -24.94 5.15 15.48
C GLY A 724 -26.27 5.92 15.56
N GLN A 725 -26.68 6.40 16.72
CA GLN A 725 -27.91 7.16 16.85
C GLN A 725 -27.80 8.51 16.12
N PRO A 726 -28.85 8.95 15.40
CA PRO A 726 -28.87 10.27 14.79
C PRO A 726 -28.68 11.39 15.84
N GLY A 727 -27.79 12.32 15.54
CA GLY A 727 -27.43 13.42 16.44
C GLY A 727 -26.49 13.08 17.60
N SER A 728 -26.05 11.82 17.72
CA SER A 728 -24.99 11.44 18.67
C SER A 728 -23.63 11.97 18.20
N MET A 729 -22.94 12.73 19.06
CA MET A 729 -21.57 13.18 18.84
C MET A 729 -20.53 12.10 19.17
N LEU A 730 -20.93 11.05 19.92
CA LEU A 730 -20.01 10.02 20.37
C LEU A 730 -19.53 9.15 19.20
N MET A 731 -18.23 8.89 19.22
CA MET A 731 -17.53 7.91 18.40
C MET A 731 -16.72 6.99 19.30
N TYR A 732 -16.35 5.84 18.77
CA TYR A 732 -15.44 4.93 19.45
C TYR A 732 -14.50 4.26 18.46
N GLU A 733 -13.36 3.84 18.96
CA GLU A 733 -12.45 2.91 18.32
C GLU A 733 -12.34 1.66 19.16
N SER A 734 -12.27 0.49 18.53
CA SER A 734 -12.17 -0.77 19.25
C SER A 734 -10.98 -1.61 18.82
N LYS A 735 -10.47 -2.38 19.75
CA LYS A 735 -9.41 -3.38 19.50
C LYS A 735 -9.89 -4.45 18.54
N THR A 736 -11.19 -4.78 18.56
CA THR A 736 -11.82 -5.74 17.64
C THR A 736 -11.77 -5.24 16.20
N THR A 737 -12.17 -4.00 15.94
CA THR A 737 -12.07 -3.40 14.60
C THR A 737 -10.63 -3.37 14.09
N ALA A 738 -9.68 -2.93 14.92
CA ALA A 738 -8.26 -2.92 14.56
C ALA A 738 -7.71 -4.33 14.27
N ARG A 739 -8.19 -5.34 15.00
CA ARG A 739 -7.83 -6.77 14.77
C ARG A 739 -8.40 -7.28 13.44
N GLU A 740 -9.62 -6.93 13.11
CA GLU A 740 -10.27 -7.31 11.84
C GLU A 740 -9.58 -6.65 10.64
N GLU A 741 -9.23 -5.38 10.74
CA GLU A 741 -8.45 -4.68 9.72
C GLU A 741 -7.10 -5.36 9.47
N PHE A 742 -6.38 -5.71 10.53
CA PHE A 742 -5.10 -6.42 10.45
C PHE A 742 -5.25 -7.81 9.81
N GLN A 743 -6.26 -8.60 10.20
CA GLN A 743 -6.52 -9.91 9.61
C GLN A 743 -6.89 -9.81 8.14
N SER A 744 -7.65 -8.79 7.76
CA SER A 744 -8.01 -8.51 6.38
C SER A 744 -6.77 -8.19 5.55
N PHE A 745 -5.89 -7.31 6.05
CA PHE A 745 -4.61 -7.00 5.45
C PHE A 745 -3.71 -8.24 5.28
N GLN A 746 -3.59 -9.06 6.31
CA GLN A 746 -2.84 -10.32 6.28
C GLN A 746 -3.40 -11.31 5.24
N SER A 747 -4.74 -11.44 5.18
CA SER A 747 -5.44 -12.32 4.25
C SER A 747 -5.23 -11.90 2.79
N MET A 748 -5.19 -10.61 2.51
CA MET A 748 -4.88 -10.08 1.18
C MET A 748 -3.51 -10.55 0.68
N PHE A 749 -2.47 -10.41 1.50
CA PHE A 749 -1.13 -10.86 1.12
C PHE A 749 -1.03 -12.37 0.96
N LEU A 750 -1.72 -13.13 1.80
CA LEU A 750 -1.78 -14.59 1.69
C LEU A 750 -2.43 -15.01 0.37
N LEU A 751 -3.50 -14.36 -0.03
CA LEU A 751 -4.23 -14.65 -1.26
C LEU A 751 -3.41 -14.31 -2.51
N VAL A 752 -2.86 -13.11 -2.59
CA VAL A 752 -2.06 -12.65 -3.74
C VAL A 752 -0.76 -13.46 -3.82
N GLY A 753 -0.04 -13.60 -2.72
CA GLY A 753 1.20 -14.36 -2.65
C GLY A 753 0.99 -15.84 -2.92
N GLY A 754 -0.07 -16.44 -2.36
CA GLY A 754 -0.46 -17.83 -2.58
C GLY A 754 -0.78 -18.12 -4.04
N LEU A 755 -1.49 -17.22 -4.73
CA LEU A 755 -1.75 -17.36 -6.17
C LEU A 755 -0.46 -17.35 -7.00
N LEU A 756 0.43 -16.41 -6.73
CA LEU A 756 1.72 -16.34 -7.42
C LEU A 756 2.52 -17.62 -7.23
N CYS A 757 2.57 -18.12 -5.99
CA CYS A 757 3.19 -19.40 -5.68
C CYS A 757 2.54 -20.58 -6.43
N PHE A 758 1.22 -20.59 -6.52
CA PHE A 758 0.47 -21.63 -7.25
C PHE A 758 0.79 -21.63 -8.73
N ILE A 759 0.81 -20.46 -9.38
CA ILE A 759 1.18 -20.35 -10.80
C ILE A 759 2.62 -20.83 -11.02
N ILE A 760 3.56 -20.41 -10.17
CA ILE A 760 4.96 -20.83 -10.25
C ILE A 760 5.11 -22.34 -10.00
N ALA A 761 4.32 -22.92 -9.10
CA ALA A 761 4.30 -24.34 -8.83
C ALA A 761 3.82 -25.15 -10.06
N ILE A 762 2.72 -24.74 -10.72
CA ILE A 762 2.25 -25.35 -11.98
C ILE A 762 3.36 -25.33 -13.03
N VAL A 763 4.02 -24.20 -13.16
CA VAL A 763 5.11 -23.99 -14.07
C VAL A 763 6.31 -24.91 -13.73
N GLY A 764 6.66 -25.05 -12.46
CA GLY A 764 7.68 -26.00 -11.98
C GLY A 764 7.34 -27.45 -12.30
N ILE A 765 6.09 -27.85 -12.08
CA ILE A 765 5.58 -29.19 -12.39
C ILE A 765 5.66 -29.48 -13.90
N LEU A 766 5.25 -28.54 -14.75
CA LEU A 766 5.34 -28.68 -16.20
C LEU A 766 6.79 -28.84 -16.68
N ASN A 767 7.69 -28.07 -16.05
CA ASN A 767 9.12 -28.20 -16.33
C ASN A 767 9.67 -29.59 -15.93
N PHE A 768 9.24 -30.11 -14.79
CA PHE A 768 9.59 -31.44 -14.32
C PHE A 768 9.05 -32.53 -15.26
N ILE A 769 7.74 -32.45 -15.64
CA ILE A 769 7.13 -33.38 -16.62
C ILE A 769 7.93 -33.37 -17.92
N ASN A 770 8.24 -32.20 -18.46
CA ASN A 770 8.99 -32.04 -19.70
C ASN A 770 10.41 -32.63 -19.61
N ALA A 771 11.08 -32.45 -18.49
CA ALA A 771 12.43 -32.97 -18.26
C ALA A 771 12.46 -34.50 -18.21
N ILE A 772 11.53 -35.13 -17.50
CA ILE A 772 11.38 -36.57 -17.40
C ILE A 772 10.96 -37.17 -18.77
N MET A 773 9.93 -36.60 -19.40
CA MET A 773 9.45 -37.04 -20.71
C MET A 773 10.59 -37.05 -21.76
N THR A 774 11.31 -35.93 -21.84
CA THR A 774 12.42 -35.84 -22.80
C THR A 774 13.60 -36.75 -22.42
N GLY A 775 13.87 -36.93 -21.12
CA GLY A 775 14.87 -37.85 -20.62
C GLY A 775 14.58 -39.28 -21.03
N ILE A 776 13.32 -39.70 -21.01
CA ILE A 776 12.83 -41.01 -21.41
C ILE A 776 12.88 -41.16 -22.95
N LEU A 777 12.31 -40.20 -23.69
CA LEU A 777 12.22 -40.23 -25.14
C LEU A 777 13.63 -40.20 -25.81
N SER A 778 14.56 -39.41 -25.31
CA SER A 778 15.94 -39.31 -25.84
C SER A 778 16.77 -40.61 -25.61
N ARG A 779 16.34 -41.47 -24.71
CA ARG A 779 17.06 -42.68 -24.29
C ARG A 779 16.30 -43.99 -24.66
N GLN A 780 15.28 -43.94 -25.48
CA GLN A 780 14.49 -45.09 -25.87
C GLN A 780 15.32 -46.23 -26.45
N ARG A 781 16.32 -45.91 -27.33
CA ARG A 781 17.26 -46.86 -27.86
C ARG A 781 18.14 -47.46 -26.76
N GLU A 782 18.63 -46.70 -25.83
CA GLU A 782 19.42 -47.20 -24.70
C GLU A 782 18.60 -48.16 -23.84
N PHE A 783 17.31 -47.85 -23.60
CA PHE A 783 16.40 -48.72 -22.90
C PHE A 783 16.09 -50.01 -23.66
N ALA A 784 15.92 -49.93 -24.98
CA ALA A 784 15.76 -51.11 -25.84
C ALA A 784 17.00 -52.02 -25.81
N VAL A 785 18.20 -51.46 -25.84
CA VAL A 785 19.45 -52.22 -25.71
C VAL A 785 19.55 -52.87 -24.33
N LEU A 786 19.24 -52.16 -23.24
CA LEU A 786 19.25 -52.72 -21.89
C LEU A 786 18.24 -53.90 -21.75
N GLN A 787 17.04 -53.77 -22.35
CA GLN A 787 16.07 -54.84 -22.39
C GLN A 787 16.51 -56.05 -23.25
N ALA A 788 17.20 -55.79 -24.38
CA ALA A 788 17.77 -56.82 -25.21
C ALA A 788 18.92 -57.57 -24.51
N VAL A 789 19.64 -56.93 -23.58
CA VAL A 789 20.68 -57.56 -22.76
C VAL A 789 20.11 -58.28 -21.53
N GLY A 790 18.76 -58.22 -21.32
CA GLY A 790 18.07 -58.99 -20.25
C GLY A 790 17.46 -58.20 -19.12
N MET A 791 17.42 -56.86 -19.21
CA MET A 791 16.71 -56.02 -18.22
C MET A 791 15.21 -56.20 -18.39
N THR A 792 14.49 -56.56 -17.31
CA THR A 792 13.04 -56.71 -17.34
C THR A 792 12.34 -55.35 -17.39
N GLY A 793 11.09 -55.32 -17.94
CA GLY A 793 10.29 -54.11 -17.95
C GLY A 793 10.04 -53.55 -16.55
N LYS A 794 9.87 -54.40 -15.54
CA LYS A 794 9.75 -53.99 -14.13
C LYS A 794 10.99 -53.32 -13.61
N GLN A 795 12.18 -53.80 -13.95
CA GLN A 795 13.48 -53.20 -13.55
C GLN A 795 13.67 -51.82 -14.22
N LEU A 796 13.31 -51.71 -15.50
CA LEU A 796 13.35 -50.44 -16.21
C LEU A 796 12.39 -49.42 -15.60
N LYS A 797 11.17 -49.81 -15.34
CA LYS A 797 10.14 -49.01 -14.65
C LYS A 797 10.65 -48.52 -13.29
N THR A 798 11.16 -49.43 -12.46
CA THR A 798 11.73 -49.09 -11.14
C THR A 798 12.92 -48.13 -11.24
N MET A 799 13.77 -48.28 -12.26
CA MET A 799 14.88 -47.39 -12.49
C MET A 799 14.40 -45.95 -12.80
N LEU A 800 13.38 -45.82 -13.64
CA LEU A 800 12.81 -44.52 -13.99
C LEU A 800 12.10 -43.85 -12.78
N ILE A 801 11.41 -44.65 -11.95
CA ILE A 801 10.82 -44.16 -10.70
C ILE A 801 11.90 -43.67 -9.73
N TYR A 802 12.99 -44.43 -9.54
CA TYR A 802 14.10 -43.99 -8.72
C TYR A 802 14.77 -42.72 -9.25
N GLU A 803 14.87 -42.60 -10.57
CA GLU A 803 15.38 -41.39 -11.21
C GLU A 803 14.48 -40.15 -10.89
N GLY A 804 13.16 -40.31 -10.98
CA GLY A 804 12.18 -39.30 -10.61
C GLY A 804 12.20 -38.93 -9.11
N LEU A 805 12.26 -39.93 -8.24
CA LEU A 805 12.36 -39.72 -6.79
C LEU A 805 13.66 -39.02 -6.39
N LEU A 806 14.78 -39.34 -7.06
CA LEU A 806 16.04 -38.63 -6.84
C LEU A 806 16.01 -37.16 -7.31
N TYR A 807 15.30 -36.86 -8.40
CA TYR A 807 15.04 -35.47 -8.79
C TYR A 807 14.21 -34.76 -7.71
N SER A 808 13.17 -35.40 -7.19
CA SER A 808 12.30 -34.86 -6.15
C SER A 808 13.04 -34.61 -4.83
N LEU A 809 13.83 -35.58 -4.40
CA LEU A 809 14.68 -35.47 -3.20
C LEU A 809 15.73 -34.34 -3.36
N GLY A 810 16.36 -34.27 -4.53
CA GLY A 810 17.31 -33.20 -4.85
C GLY A 810 16.65 -31.82 -4.86
N SER A 811 15.41 -31.71 -5.38
CA SER A 811 14.63 -30.46 -5.33
C SER A 811 14.28 -30.06 -3.91
N ALA A 812 13.85 -31.01 -3.07
CA ALA A 812 13.56 -30.75 -1.67
C ALA A 812 14.80 -30.28 -0.90
N LEU A 813 15.97 -30.92 -1.15
CA LEU A 813 17.22 -30.52 -0.54
C LEU A 813 17.66 -29.10 -0.96
N ILE A 814 17.54 -28.79 -2.26
CA ILE A 814 17.84 -27.45 -2.77
C ILE A 814 16.87 -26.43 -2.17
N ALA A 815 15.57 -26.75 -2.09
CA ALA A 815 14.56 -25.88 -1.47
C ALA A 815 14.89 -25.61 0.00
N LEU A 816 15.28 -26.65 0.74
CA LEU A 816 15.69 -26.52 2.14
C LEU A 816 16.89 -25.59 2.29
N VAL A 817 17.98 -25.83 1.53
CA VAL A 817 19.20 -25.01 1.61
C VAL A 817 18.92 -23.56 1.21
N LEU A 818 18.16 -23.34 0.14
CA LEU A 818 17.81 -21.99 -0.29
C LEU A 818 16.89 -21.30 0.72
N SER A 819 15.94 -21.99 1.33
CA SER A 819 15.06 -21.42 2.37
C SER A 819 15.84 -21.03 3.64
N LEU A 820 16.85 -21.84 4.03
CA LEU A 820 17.74 -21.50 5.13
C LEU A 820 18.54 -20.20 4.90
N ILE A 821 18.83 -19.88 3.64
CA ILE A 821 19.55 -18.66 3.26
C ILE A 821 18.58 -17.50 3.08
N MET A 822 17.44 -17.76 2.44
CA MET A 822 16.47 -16.71 2.09
C MET A 822 15.67 -16.20 3.28
N ASN A 823 15.34 -17.06 4.27
CA ASN A 823 14.60 -16.64 5.45
C ASN A 823 15.27 -15.48 6.21
N PRO A 824 16.55 -15.56 6.63
CA PRO A 824 17.17 -14.44 7.34
C PRO A 824 17.39 -13.21 6.44
N LEU A 825 17.62 -13.43 5.14
CA LEU A 825 17.82 -12.33 4.20
C LEU A 825 16.52 -11.57 3.92
N ALA A 826 15.45 -12.29 3.60
CA ALA A 826 14.13 -11.70 3.38
C ALA A 826 13.54 -11.11 4.67
N GLY A 827 13.76 -11.77 5.82
CA GLY A 827 13.31 -11.27 7.12
C GLY A 827 13.83 -9.88 7.43
N ARG A 828 15.14 -9.65 7.24
CA ARG A 828 15.75 -8.32 7.45
C ARG A 828 15.19 -7.23 6.53
N VAL A 829 14.93 -7.59 5.27
CA VAL A 829 14.35 -6.63 4.31
C VAL A 829 12.92 -6.29 4.70
N LEU A 830 12.14 -7.29 5.08
CA LEU A 830 10.73 -7.11 5.46
C LEU A 830 10.57 -6.37 6.80
N GLU A 831 11.46 -6.63 7.77
CA GLU A 831 11.55 -5.88 9.03
C GLU A 831 11.79 -4.39 8.80
N GLY A 832 12.62 -4.05 7.80
CA GLY A 832 12.83 -2.66 7.39
C GLY A 832 11.71 -2.04 6.54
N MET A 833 10.70 -2.82 6.10
CA MET A 833 9.55 -2.34 5.33
C MET A 833 8.28 -2.22 6.16
N PHE A 834 8.14 -3.03 7.20
CA PHE A 834 6.92 -3.10 8.01
C PHE A 834 7.30 -3.09 9.49
N TRP A 835 6.99 -2.03 10.19
CA TRP A 835 7.31 -1.85 11.61
C TRP A 835 6.68 -2.92 12.52
N PHE A 836 5.52 -3.44 12.15
CA PHE A 836 4.82 -4.53 12.84
C PHE A 836 5.24 -5.93 12.36
N PHE A 837 6.37 -6.05 11.66
CA PHE A 837 6.90 -7.34 11.22
C PHE A 837 7.95 -7.85 12.21
N THR A 838 7.76 -9.09 12.67
CA THR A 838 8.74 -9.80 13.49
C THR A 838 9.25 -11.01 12.72
N PRO A 839 10.54 -11.03 12.29
CA PRO A 839 11.07 -12.13 11.51
C PRO A 839 11.10 -13.42 12.33
N HIS A 840 10.45 -14.46 11.82
CA HIS A 840 10.49 -15.80 12.40
C HIS A 840 10.88 -16.84 11.35
N PHE A 841 11.49 -17.91 11.80
CA PHE A 841 11.97 -18.95 10.92
C PHE A 841 10.84 -19.90 10.53
N VAL A 842 10.51 -19.97 9.23
CA VAL A 842 9.47 -20.86 8.69
C VAL A 842 10.11 -21.94 7.82
N ILE A 843 9.75 -23.19 8.07
CA ILE A 843 10.17 -24.36 7.30
C ILE A 843 8.99 -25.25 6.87
N ALA A 844 7.83 -25.02 7.44
CA ALA A 844 6.63 -25.85 7.20
C ALA A 844 6.27 -26.04 5.73
N PRO A 845 6.30 -25.01 4.84
CA PRO A 845 6.03 -25.18 3.41
C PRO A 845 7.02 -26.10 2.72
N VAL A 846 8.30 -26.10 3.13
CA VAL A 846 9.33 -26.98 2.58
C VAL A 846 9.04 -28.43 2.97
N LEU A 847 8.66 -28.69 4.19
CA LEU A 847 8.30 -30.02 4.67
C LEU A 847 7.01 -30.52 4.00
N ALA A 848 6.00 -29.67 3.86
CA ALA A 848 4.75 -30.00 3.17
C ALA A 848 4.92 -30.29 1.66
N ALA A 849 5.95 -29.72 1.04
CA ALA A 849 6.28 -29.99 -0.36
C ALA A 849 6.91 -31.38 -0.59
N ILE A 850 7.54 -32.00 0.42
CA ILE A 850 8.22 -33.29 0.28
C ILE A 850 7.28 -34.40 -0.21
N PRO A 851 6.10 -34.66 0.41
CA PRO A 851 5.18 -35.68 -0.10
C PRO A 851 4.65 -35.35 -1.50
N VAL A 852 4.42 -34.08 -1.82
CA VAL A 852 4.02 -33.66 -3.17
C VAL A 852 5.11 -33.97 -4.19
N PHE A 853 6.36 -33.66 -3.87
CA PHE A 853 7.50 -34.01 -4.70
C PHE A 853 7.67 -35.51 -4.87
N ALA A 854 7.48 -36.31 -3.83
CA ALA A 854 7.54 -37.76 -3.89
C ALA A 854 6.45 -38.33 -4.82
N LEU A 855 5.22 -37.82 -4.74
CA LEU A 855 4.13 -38.20 -5.63
C LEU A 855 4.42 -37.87 -7.10
N LEU A 856 4.96 -36.66 -7.37
CA LEU A 856 5.37 -36.26 -8.72
C LEU A 856 6.53 -37.12 -9.23
N GLY A 857 7.53 -37.39 -8.38
CA GLY A 857 8.70 -38.20 -8.71
C GLY A 857 8.38 -39.67 -8.99
N TRP A 858 7.30 -40.19 -8.38
CA TRP A 858 6.79 -41.53 -8.65
C TRP A 858 5.80 -41.54 -9.83
N GLY A 859 4.80 -40.66 -9.83
CA GLY A 859 3.66 -40.73 -10.76
C GLY A 859 4.03 -40.35 -12.20
N ILE A 860 4.88 -39.33 -12.38
CA ILE A 860 5.24 -38.86 -13.73
C ILE A 860 6.05 -39.91 -14.48
N PRO A 861 7.12 -40.54 -13.92
CA PRO A 861 7.84 -41.63 -14.58
C PRO A 861 6.95 -42.87 -14.86
N GLU A 862 6.01 -43.15 -13.96
CA GLU A 862 5.02 -44.22 -14.10
C GLU A 862 4.17 -44.02 -15.36
N ILE A 863 3.55 -42.85 -15.48
CA ILE A 863 2.71 -42.47 -16.63
C ILE A 863 3.51 -42.51 -17.93
N MET A 864 4.72 -41.97 -17.91
CA MET A 864 5.58 -41.90 -19.08
C MET A 864 6.08 -43.26 -19.51
N TYR A 865 6.39 -44.17 -18.57
CA TYR A 865 6.76 -45.54 -18.86
C TYR A 865 5.63 -46.29 -19.62
N HIS A 866 4.39 -46.21 -19.15
CA HIS A 866 3.25 -46.84 -19.81
C HIS A 866 3.01 -46.31 -21.24
N GLN A 867 3.31 -45.08 -21.53
CA GLN A 867 3.24 -44.51 -22.89
C GLN A 867 4.35 -45.09 -23.79
N THR A 868 5.52 -45.40 -23.23
CA THR A 868 6.67 -45.90 -23.97
C THR A 868 6.54 -47.43 -24.19
N GLU A 869 5.88 -48.16 -23.30
CA GLU A 869 5.69 -49.61 -23.37
C GLU A 869 4.79 -50.08 -24.54
N LYS A 870 3.98 -49.16 -25.08
CA LYS A 870 3.11 -49.45 -26.24
C LYS A 870 3.88 -49.77 -27.54
N LEU A 871 5.17 -49.46 -27.65
CA LEU A 871 6.04 -49.76 -28.78
C LEU A 871 6.86 -51.04 -28.48
N SER A 872 6.94 -51.96 -29.40
CA SER A 872 7.78 -53.15 -29.28
C SER A 872 9.29 -52.79 -29.21
N ILE A 873 10.09 -53.69 -28.61
CA ILE A 873 11.55 -53.48 -28.51
C ILE A 873 12.17 -53.26 -29.89
N VAL A 874 11.69 -54.00 -30.90
CA VAL A 874 12.18 -53.92 -32.29
C VAL A 874 11.80 -52.61 -32.95
N GLU A 875 10.59 -52.09 -32.71
CA GLU A 875 10.18 -50.80 -33.23
C GLU A 875 10.98 -49.66 -32.59
N ARG A 876 11.28 -49.74 -31.30
CA ARG A 876 12.13 -48.75 -30.60
C ARG A 876 13.59 -48.76 -31.06
N LEU A 877 14.08 -49.87 -31.59
CA LEU A 877 15.41 -49.96 -32.21
C LEU A 877 15.42 -49.42 -33.64
N ARG A 878 14.28 -49.50 -34.39
CA ARG A 878 14.10 -49.06 -35.76
C ARG A 878 13.73 -47.59 -35.95
N GLU A 879 12.96 -47.00 -35.01
CA GLU A 879 12.46 -45.63 -35.12
C GLU A 879 13.62 -44.60 -35.19
N THR A 880 14.85 -44.96 -35.07
CA THR A 880 16.03 -44.07 -35.08
C THR A 880 16.90 -44.21 -36.30
N GLU A 881 16.58 -45.00 -37.31
CA GLU A 881 17.13 -44.92 -38.67
C GLU A 881 16.26 -44.03 -39.56
#